data_080658016c1dfb6a3fdc85b5dca0a75e
#
_entry.id   080658016c1dfb6a3fdc85b5dca0a75e
#
_cell.length_a   1.000
_cell.length_b   1.000
_cell.length_c   1.000
_cell.angle_alpha   90.00
_cell.angle_beta   90.00
_cell.angle_gamma   90.00
#
_symmetry.space_group_name_H-M   'P 1'
#
loop_
_entity.id
_entity.type
_entity.pdbx_description
1 polymer ?
#
loop_
_entity_poly.entity_id
_entity_poly.type
_entity_poly.pdbx_seq_one_letter_code
_entity_poly.pdbx_strand_id
1 'polypeptide(L)'
;MAREYIGKYIRWLNPHNPTRSYFLDRMQLSKPLVRGVGHHLYDVEGVEYLDFLSQYGAVSFGHNHPELWAALAACAQEQLPAMIQPLVPVAAQQLAAKLAAVTPGDLGITVFTNSGAEAVEAAIKLARARTGRPTILSTINGFHGKTLGALSATGNLTYQVLFGAPSPHFDYVPYGDAAALEAVLEKDADQIAAFILEPIQGEAGVIPAPPGYIATALELCRRHGVLSIVDEIQTGLGRTGALFGLPAEAGTPDILVLAKALGGGLVPIGACITTPDAWDHRFGALHSSTFANGNLVARVGLCALDILLRDDQQIVRHVAKNGAYLLQRLRELQAAYPRVIRDVRGAGYLAGLDFFPFDGDDSYTMAFFSKNDYLIAFFASYLFNVHHLVTAPVFNNSHVLRLEPPFTVGPAEIDRAIAALGALCDTLDRKDYYHLVRHLPGEAVTRVPGHRRFAAPNAPNPLPAPTQSVGPRKSFAFLVHYTELRDFVACDPSFTQFTAEELDRWRDWVQWSEPGLVYNLLQVRSRTGAVADGCLIGLPMLPADISRRGRRRMLPMLGDALTLAQSQGARIVGLGGFTSIVSKGAQSLVGKGVAVTSGNVLTTVMALEGIADVTRRLELSLPAMHTAVVGATGAIGRLASLLLADRVAGLTLIGNPRSRDALVRCRIVAGEIYARLMGRAKVTPPPVASPIDRQLREVLGPLLTTPLLRLTAAQVPLARALHEQRVVDDDGYERLARTVETAFAAAGRDAPIAFATDLRKAELPADLVFVATNSDASLIAADALTAGAVVCDVARPPNVAREVVESRDDVLVFEGGLVELPEPVHFGPNLLGFRPGIMLGCLAETVLLALEGDDRDHSIGPRLDPAEAEYLRVLAERHGVRAAPPHCCGVELGEEDFAKRQRAHAALRVELAVDKGDSATGRSVTGRSA
;
A
#
# COMPACT_ATOMS: atom_id res chain seq x y z
N MET A 1 -3.46 -32.32 11.72
CA MET A 1 -4.18 -31.90 12.94
C MET A 1 -4.29 -30.37 13.04
N ALA A 2 -3.23 -29.55 13.07
CA ALA A 2 -3.38 -28.11 13.22
C ALA A 2 -4.23 -27.44 12.10
N ARG A 3 -3.99 -27.75 10.82
CA ARG A 3 -4.80 -27.22 9.70
C ARG A 3 -6.26 -27.69 9.72
N GLU A 4 -6.51 -28.91 10.15
CA GLU A 4 -7.86 -29.47 10.29
C GLU A 4 -8.59 -28.84 11.47
N TYR A 5 -7.88 -28.61 12.59
CA TYR A 5 -8.39 -27.92 13.76
C TYR A 5 -8.72 -26.46 13.43
N ILE A 6 -7.84 -25.76 12.75
CA ILE A 6 -8.06 -24.39 12.27
C ILE A 6 -9.25 -24.30 11.32
N GLY A 7 -9.32 -25.18 10.29
CA GLY A 7 -10.44 -25.20 9.34
C GLY A 7 -11.79 -25.49 9.98
N LYS A 8 -11.83 -26.35 11.02
CA LYS A 8 -13.05 -26.80 11.67
C LYS A 8 -13.55 -25.83 12.76
N TYR A 9 -12.63 -25.21 13.52
CA TYR A 9 -12.98 -24.39 14.68
C TYR A 9 -12.94 -22.88 14.42
N ILE A 10 -12.10 -22.38 13.56
CA ILE A 10 -12.12 -20.98 13.15
C ILE A 10 -13.42 -20.66 12.41
N ARG A 11 -13.93 -21.61 11.62
CA ARG A 11 -15.22 -21.48 10.95
C ARG A 11 -16.41 -21.34 11.93
N TRP A 12 -16.31 -21.86 13.16
CA TRP A 12 -17.36 -21.85 14.16
C TRP A 12 -17.14 -20.84 15.29
N LEU A 13 -15.89 -20.68 15.75
CA LEU A 13 -15.57 -19.77 16.86
C LEU A 13 -15.36 -18.32 16.42
N ASN A 14 -15.15 -18.07 15.12
CA ASN A 14 -14.88 -16.72 14.64
C ASN A 14 -15.75 -16.29 13.45
N PRO A 15 -17.06 -16.61 13.41
CA PRO A 15 -18.00 -15.93 12.54
C PRO A 15 -18.09 -14.44 12.89
N HIS A 16 -17.58 -14.03 14.08
CA HIS A 16 -17.62 -12.66 14.58
C HIS A 16 -16.46 -11.79 14.14
N ASN A 17 -15.37 -12.35 13.60
CA ASN A 17 -14.26 -11.57 13.06
C ASN A 17 -13.47 -12.33 11.98
N PRO A 18 -14.06 -12.57 10.80
CA PRO A 18 -13.41 -13.28 9.72
C PRO A 18 -12.15 -12.56 9.21
N THR A 19 -12.11 -11.24 9.26
CA THR A 19 -10.96 -10.42 8.87
C THR A 19 -9.77 -10.66 9.80
N ARG A 20 -9.99 -10.64 11.11
CA ARG A 20 -8.94 -10.89 12.09
C ARG A 20 -8.40 -12.32 12.00
N SER A 21 -9.29 -13.31 11.83
CA SER A 21 -8.87 -14.71 11.66
C SER A 21 -8.06 -14.90 10.40
N TYR A 22 -8.48 -14.29 9.30
CA TYR A 22 -7.76 -14.33 8.04
C TYR A 22 -6.37 -13.71 8.18
N PHE A 23 -6.27 -12.53 8.84
CA PHE A 23 -4.99 -11.88 9.10
C PHE A 23 -4.06 -12.75 9.97
N LEU A 24 -4.56 -13.30 11.09
CA LEU A 24 -3.77 -14.17 11.96
C LEU A 24 -3.28 -15.43 11.24
N ASP A 25 -4.13 -16.04 10.40
CA ASP A 25 -3.75 -17.18 9.58
C ASP A 25 -2.64 -16.81 8.58
N ARG A 26 -2.78 -15.69 7.90
CA ARG A 26 -1.76 -15.19 6.97
C ARG A 26 -0.43 -14.88 7.65
N MET A 27 -0.47 -14.35 8.86
CA MET A 27 0.72 -14.11 9.68
C MET A 27 1.22 -15.37 10.41
N GLN A 28 0.64 -16.53 10.16
CA GLN A 28 0.98 -17.79 10.86
C GLN A 28 0.88 -17.65 12.40
N LEU A 29 -0.03 -16.79 12.89
CA LEU A 29 -0.31 -16.56 14.31
C LEU A 29 -1.56 -17.30 14.79
N SER A 30 -2.18 -18.11 13.94
CA SER A 30 -3.43 -18.83 14.22
C SER A 30 -3.24 -20.24 14.77
N LYS A 31 -2.02 -20.59 15.23
CA LYS A 31 -1.75 -21.91 15.85
C LYS A 31 -2.60 -22.10 17.10
N PRO A 32 -3.33 -23.24 17.23
CA PRO A 32 -4.12 -23.50 18.42
C PRO A 32 -3.23 -23.81 19.62
N LEU A 33 -3.28 -22.95 20.64
CA LEU A 33 -2.62 -23.15 21.91
C LEU A 33 -3.61 -23.86 22.85
N VAL A 34 -3.29 -25.04 23.33
CA VAL A 34 -4.21 -25.94 24.03
C VAL A 34 -3.86 -26.19 25.49
N ARG A 35 -2.68 -25.76 25.95
CA ARG A 35 -2.24 -25.86 27.33
C ARG A 35 -1.42 -24.62 27.71
N GLY A 36 -1.55 -24.16 28.94
CA GLY A 36 -0.73 -23.08 29.51
C GLY A 36 -0.34 -23.42 30.97
N VAL A 37 0.90 -23.16 31.35
CA VAL A 37 1.42 -23.35 32.71
C VAL A 37 2.43 -22.26 33.04
N GLY A 38 2.14 -21.43 34.03
CA GLY A 38 3.00 -20.31 34.39
C GLY A 38 3.16 -19.35 33.19
N HIS A 39 4.38 -19.12 32.77
CA HIS A 39 4.70 -18.27 31.62
C HIS A 39 4.89 -19.04 30.30
N HIS A 40 4.44 -20.29 30.22
CA HIS A 40 4.54 -21.11 29.01
C HIS A 40 3.17 -21.48 28.46
N LEU A 41 3.08 -21.44 27.12
CA LEU A 41 1.96 -21.92 26.33
C LEU A 41 2.40 -23.09 25.46
N TYR A 42 1.48 -23.99 25.11
CA TYR A 42 1.78 -25.16 24.30
C TYR A 42 0.71 -25.32 23.23
N ASP A 43 1.14 -25.58 21.99
CA ASP A 43 0.24 -25.86 20.88
C ASP A 43 -0.23 -27.34 20.85
N VAL A 44 -1.04 -27.67 19.84
CA VAL A 44 -1.58 -29.04 19.66
C VAL A 44 -0.51 -30.08 19.33
N GLU A 45 0.69 -29.64 18.93
CA GLU A 45 1.83 -30.50 18.61
C GLU A 45 2.78 -30.64 19.80
N GLY A 46 2.48 -29.93 20.89
CA GLY A 46 3.28 -29.91 22.12
C GLY A 46 4.47 -28.96 22.08
N VAL A 47 4.56 -28.10 21.07
CA VAL A 47 5.61 -27.08 21.00
C VAL A 47 5.39 -26.06 22.09
N GLU A 48 6.46 -25.73 22.83
CA GLU A 48 6.46 -24.75 23.91
C GLU A 48 6.72 -23.35 23.38
N TYR A 49 5.93 -22.40 23.86
CA TYR A 49 6.05 -20.95 23.59
C TYR A 49 6.22 -20.19 24.91
N LEU A 50 7.18 -19.28 24.95
CA LEU A 50 7.37 -18.36 26.09
C LEU A 50 6.44 -17.17 25.94
N ASP A 51 5.58 -16.89 26.91
CA ASP A 51 4.58 -15.81 26.86
C ASP A 51 5.16 -14.47 27.38
N PHE A 52 5.34 -13.54 26.47
CA PHE A 52 5.68 -12.14 26.76
C PHE A 52 4.55 -11.17 26.39
N LEU A 53 3.32 -11.70 26.26
CA LEU A 53 2.08 -10.94 26.02
C LEU A 53 1.16 -10.96 27.25
N SER A 54 1.07 -12.07 27.96
CA SER A 54 0.14 -12.33 29.08
C SER A 54 -1.27 -11.79 28.84
N GLN A 55 -1.79 -11.96 27.61
CA GLN A 55 -3.09 -11.46 27.18
C GLN A 55 -3.27 -9.96 27.46
N TYR A 56 -2.29 -9.16 27.01
CA TYR A 56 -2.25 -7.70 27.23
C TYR A 56 -2.23 -7.32 28.73
N GLY A 57 -1.51 -8.10 29.53
CA GLY A 57 -1.39 -7.88 30.97
C GLY A 57 -2.53 -8.45 31.82
N ALA A 58 -3.48 -9.16 31.25
CA ALA A 58 -4.60 -9.76 32.01
C ALA A 58 -4.15 -11.03 32.77
N VAL A 59 -3.27 -11.85 32.19
CA VAL A 59 -2.76 -13.10 32.80
C VAL A 59 -1.47 -12.84 33.58
N SER A 60 -1.49 -11.85 34.47
CA SER A 60 -0.32 -11.37 35.19
C SER A 60 0.33 -12.44 36.11
N PHE A 61 -0.45 -13.34 36.70
CA PHE A 61 0.06 -14.39 37.55
C PHE A 61 0.54 -15.65 36.82
N GLY A 62 0.46 -15.60 35.47
CA GLY A 62 0.72 -16.77 34.60
C GLY A 62 -0.49 -17.64 34.41
N HIS A 63 -0.38 -18.54 33.42
CA HIS A 63 -1.45 -19.45 33.04
C HIS A 63 -1.70 -20.51 34.12
N ASN A 64 -2.97 -20.72 34.45
CA ASN A 64 -3.43 -21.77 35.39
C ASN A 64 -2.78 -21.69 36.78
N HIS A 65 -2.70 -20.47 37.35
CA HIS A 65 -2.17 -20.29 38.68
C HIS A 65 -2.93 -21.13 39.72
N PRO A 66 -2.25 -22.04 40.47
CA PRO A 66 -2.95 -23.04 41.29
C PRO A 66 -3.80 -22.46 42.40
N GLU A 67 -3.35 -21.37 43.09
CA GLU A 67 -4.11 -20.74 44.16
C GLU A 67 -5.39 -20.06 43.66
N LEU A 68 -5.36 -19.44 42.47
CA LEU A 68 -6.55 -18.80 41.88
C LEU A 68 -7.61 -19.86 41.51
N TRP A 69 -7.19 -20.99 40.96
CA TRP A 69 -8.08 -22.11 40.70
C TRP A 69 -8.61 -22.74 41.96
N ALA A 70 -7.77 -22.87 43.02
CA ALA A 70 -8.20 -23.37 44.34
C ALA A 70 -9.24 -22.43 44.97
N ALA A 71 -9.06 -21.12 44.90
CA ALA A 71 -10.03 -20.14 45.35
C ALA A 71 -11.38 -20.23 44.64
N LEU A 72 -11.37 -20.45 43.34
CA LEU A 72 -12.61 -20.67 42.58
C LEU A 72 -13.27 -22.01 42.93
N ALA A 73 -12.49 -23.08 43.08
CA ALA A 73 -13.01 -24.41 43.46
C ALA A 73 -13.60 -24.40 44.87
N ALA A 74 -12.99 -23.68 45.81
CA ALA A 74 -13.50 -23.51 47.18
C ALA A 74 -14.91 -22.92 47.20
N CYS A 75 -15.26 -22.04 46.27
CA CYS A 75 -16.61 -21.47 46.17
C CYS A 75 -17.70 -22.57 45.96
N ALA A 76 -17.40 -23.59 45.18
CA ALA A 76 -18.31 -24.71 44.96
C ALA A 76 -18.38 -25.63 46.18
N GLN A 77 -17.26 -25.88 46.86
CA GLN A 77 -17.19 -26.70 48.08
C GLN A 77 -17.92 -26.04 49.27
N GLU A 78 -17.80 -24.71 49.38
CA GLU A 78 -18.45 -23.90 50.41
C GLU A 78 -19.92 -23.61 50.09
N GLN A 79 -20.39 -24.02 48.91
CA GLN A 79 -21.74 -23.72 48.39
C GLN A 79 -22.04 -22.21 48.42
N LEU A 80 -21.02 -21.41 48.11
CA LEU A 80 -21.10 -19.95 48.09
C LEU A 80 -22.08 -19.52 46.98
N PRO A 81 -23.11 -18.70 47.28
CA PRO A 81 -23.98 -18.18 46.24
C PRO A 81 -23.20 -17.40 45.19
N ALA A 82 -23.29 -17.78 43.93
CA ALA A 82 -22.57 -17.14 42.86
C ALA A 82 -22.88 -15.65 42.76
N MET A 83 -24.19 -15.31 42.84
CA MET A 83 -24.75 -13.96 42.85
C MET A 83 -25.86 -13.86 43.89
N ILE A 84 -26.03 -12.70 44.47
CA ILE A 84 -26.98 -12.50 45.57
C ILE A 84 -27.65 -11.12 45.55
N GLN A 85 -27.71 -10.45 44.40
CA GLN A 85 -28.36 -9.14 44.29
C GLN A 85 -29.87 -9.20 44.58
N PRO A 86 -30.43 -8.17 45.21
CA PRO A 86 -29.85 -6.91 45.69
C PRO A 86 -29.26 -6.99 47.11
N LEU A 87 -29.04 -8.17 47.62
CA LEU A 87 -28.49 -8.39 48.97
C LEU A 87 -26.96 -8.19 49.00
N VAL A 88 -26.36 -8.34 50.20
CA VAL A 88 -24.94 -8.10 50.37
C VAL A 88 -24.08 -9.31 49.99
N PRO A 89 -23.28 -9.25 48.90
CA PRO A 89 -22.33 -10.31 48.54
C PRO A 89 -21.07 -10.19 49.41
N VAL A 90 -20.87 -11.13 50.30
CA VAL A 90 -19.78 -11.09 51.34
C VAL A 90 -18.42 -11.02 50.70
N ALA A 91 -18.13 -11.80 49.68
CA ALA A 91 -16.80 -11.81 49.04
C ALA A 91 -16.50 -10.48 48.36
N ALA A 92 -17.51 -9.86 47.68
CA ALA A 92 -17.35 -8.56 47.10
C ALA A 92 -17.13 -7.44 48.11
N GLN A 93 -17.83 -7.50 49.25
CA GLN A 93 -17.60 -6.57 50.34
C GLN A 93 -16.18 -6.69 50.90
N GLN A 94 -15.70 -7.91 51.09
CA GLN A 94 -14.31 -8.16 51.53
C GLN A 94 -13.28 -7.66 50.52
N LEU A 95 -13.51 -7.86 49.25
CA LEU A 95 -12.65 -7.36 48.16
C LEU A 95 -12.65 -5.83 48.15
N ALA A 96 -13.81 -5.17 48.26
CA ALA A 96 -13.91 -3.71 48.32
C ALA A 96 -13.14 -3.14 49.52
N ALA A 97 -13.32 -3.76 50.71
CA ALA A 97 -12.59 -3.35 51.91
C ALA A 97 -11.07 -3.51 51.76
N LYS A 98 -10.63 -4.60 51.09
CA LYS A 98 -9.21 -4.83 50.85
C LYS A 98 -8.63 -3.85 49.85
N LEU A 99 -9.38 -3.54 48.76
CA LEU A 99 -8.99 -2.52 47.79
C LEU A 99 -8.86 -1.14 48.48
N ALA A 100 -9.86 -0.74 49.28
CA ALA A 100 -9.82 0.52 50.02
C ALA A 100 -8.61 0.63 50.99
N ALA A 101 -8.14 -0.50 51.55
CA ALA A 101 -6.96 -0.51 52.41
C ALA A 101 -5.62 -0.34 51.70
N VAL A 102 -5.57 -0.53 50.37
CA VAL A 102 -4.32 -0.49 49.58
C VAL A 102 -4.31 0.60 48.50
N THR A 103 -5.44 1.17 48.16
CA THR A 103 -5.55 2.29 47.24
C THR A 103 -5.06 3.60 47.88
N PRO A 104 -4.55 4.54 47.05
CA PRO A 104 -4.02 5.82 47.58
C PRO A 104 -5.13 6.66 48.26
N GLY A 105 -4.74 7.32 49.37
CA GLY A 105 -5.59 8.31 50.02
C GLY A 105 -6.90 7.74 50.60
N ASP A 106 -8.01 8.38 50.27
CA ASP A 106 -9.36 8.05 50.74
C ASP A 106 -10.26 7.36 49.67
N LEU A 107 -9.65 6.76 48.66
CA LEU A 107 -10.35 5.93 47.67
C LEU A 107 -10.98 4.70 48.35
N GLY A 108 -12.22 4.84 48.84
CA GLY A 108 -12.87 3.87 49.73
C GLY A 108 -14.17 3.26 49.21
N ILE A 109 -14.76 3.83 48.19
CA ILE A 109 -16.07 3.33 47.62
C ILE A 109 -15.80 2.62 46.30
N THR A 110 -16.08 1.32 46.25
CA THR A 110 -15.86 0.49 45.06
C THR A 110 -17.18 0.10 44.38
N VAL A 111 -17.26 0.34 43.09
CA VAL A 111 -18.26 -0.20 42.20
C VAL A 111 -17.64 -1.26 41.31
N PHE A 112 -18.02 -2.52 41.49
CA PHE A 112 -17.51 -3.60 40.65
C PHE A 112 -18.23 -3.64 39.32
N THR A 113 -17.53 -4.12 38.29
CA THR A 113 -18.00 -4.33 36.93
C THR A 113 -17.44 -5.63 36.37
N ASN A 114 -17.79 -5.99 35.11
CA ASN A 114 -17.33 -7.24 34.50
C ASN A 114 -16.12 -7.06 33.57
N SER A 115 -15.70 -5.84 33.36
CA SER A 115 -14.54 -5.53 32.48
C SER A 115 -13.98 -4.14 32.80
N GLY A 116 -12.78 -3.86 32.28
CA GLY A 116 -12.18 -2.52 32.36
C GLY A 116 -13.00 -1.47 31.62
N ALA A 117 -13.54 -1.81 30.42
CA ALA A 117 -14.39 -0.88 29.69
C ALA A 117 -15.65 -0.49 30.48
N GLU A 118 -16.29 -1.45 31.17
CA GLU A 118 -17.43 -1.15 32.06
C GLU A 118 -16.99 -0.31 33.28
N ALA A 119 -15.80 -0.51 33.82
CA ALA A 119 -15.27 0.31 34.91
C ALA A 119 -15.07 1.77 34.47
N VAL A 120 -14.56 1.98 33.26
CA VAL A 120 -14.49 3.32 32.65
C VAL A 120 -15.87 3.92 32.40
N GLU A 121 -16.83 3.15 31.89
CA GLU A 121 -18.24 3.61 31.74
C GLU A 121 -18.85 4.01 33.08
N ALA A 122 -18.55 3.28 34.15
CA ALA A 122 -19.00 3.63 35.51
C ALA A 122 -18.37 4.95 35.97
N ALA A 123 -17.05 5.13 35.74
CA ALA A 123 -16.34 6.34 36.10
C ALA A 123 -16.87 7.57 35.33
N ILE A 124 -17.10 7.45 34.03
CA ILE A 124 -17.70 8.50 33.20
C ILE A 124 -19.10 8.90 33.72
N LYS A 125 -19.95 7.90 34.01
CA LYS A 125 -21.31 8.16 34.53
C LYS A 125 -21.28 8.77 35.91
N LEU A 126 -20.41 8.30 36.78
CA LEU A 126 -20.23 8.87 38.13
C LEU A 126 -19.80 10.33 38.07
N ALA A 127 -18.79 10.64 37.23
CA ALA A 127 -18.31 11.99 37.05
C ALA A 127 -19.40 12.95 36.55
N ARG A 128 -20.15 12.54 35.57
CA ARG A 128 -21.30 13.31 35.03
C ARG A 128 -22.41 13.48 36.08
N ALA A 129 -22.75 12.43 36.83
CA ALA A 129 -23.77 12.50 37.90
C ALA A 129 -23.34 13.46 39.01
N ARG A 130 -22.07 13.40 39.45
CA ARG A 130 -21.53 14.18 40.57
C ARG A 130 -21.42 15.68 40.23
N THR A 131 -20.95 15.98 39.02
CA THR A 131 -20.69 17.38 38.61
C THR A 131 -21.89 18.03 37.92
N GLY A 132 -22.77 17.25 37.29
CA GLY A 132 -23.81 17.75 36.39
C GLY A 132 -23.28 18.25 35.05
N ARG A 133 -22.00 18.09 34.75
CA ARG A 133 -21.32 18.56 33.52
C ARG A 133 -21.28 17.42 32.50
N PRO A 134 -21.36 17.74 31.19
CA PRO A 134 -21.48 16.69 30.17
C PRO A 134 -20.12 16.17 29.65
N THR A 135 -19.06 16.99 29.66
CA THR A 135 -17.84 16.72 28.90
C THR A 135 -16.84 15.87 29.70
N ILE A 136 -16.29 14.88 29.02
CA ILE A 136 -15.12 14.12 29.49
C ILE A 136 -13.93 14.55 28.64
N LEU A 137 -12.89 15.03 29.31
CA LEU A 137 -11.61 15.34 28.69
C LEU A 137 -10.69 14.11 28.81
N SER A 138 -10.04 13.73 27.72
CA SER A 138 -9.13 12.59 27.66
C SER A 138 -7.81 12.99 27.00
N THR A 139 -6.92 12.02 26.80
CA THR A 139 -5.62 12.25 26.16
C THR A 139 -5.58 11.64 24.76
N ILE A 140 -4.93 12.33 23.83
CA ILE A 140 -4.64 11.79 22.49
C ILE A 140 -3.87 10.47 22.64
N ASN A 141 -4.27 9.45 21.85
CA ASN A 141 -3.77 8.08 21.90
C ASN A 141 -4.01 7.32 23.21
N GLY A 142 -4.78 7.85 24.17
CA GLY A 142 -5.25 7.09 25.31
C GLY A 142 -6.11 5.90 24.90
N PHE A 143 -6.14 4.85 25.72
CA PHE A 143 -6.99 3.67 25.49
C PHE A 143 -7.74 3.29 26.75
N HIS A 144 -9.07 3.40 26.70
CA HIS A 144 -9.94 3.20 27.86
C HIS A 144 -11.02 2.11 27.66
N GLY A 145 -11.04 1.47 26.49
CA GLY A 145 -11.99 0.40 26.18
C GLY A 145 -12.67 0.56 24.83
N LYS A 146 -13.60 -0.36 24.51
CA LYS A 146 -14.28 -0.43 23.21
C LYS A 146 -15.81 -0.43 23.30
N THR A 147 -16.42 -0.20 24.47
CA THR A 147 -17.82 0.19 24.60
C THR A 147 -17.97 1.65 24.17
N LEU A 148 -19.12 2.11 23.72
CA LEU A 148 -19.24 3.41 23.06
C LEU A 148 -18.75 4.60 23.90
N GLY A 149 -19.01 4.64 25.21
CA GLY A 149 -18.50 5.68 26.08
C GLY A 149 -16.98 5.56 26.34
N ALA A 150 -16.47 4.37 26.65
CA ALA A 150 -15.06 4.11 26.80
C ALA A 150 -14.29 4.29 25.49
N LEU A 151 -14.91 3.92 24.34
CA LEU A 151 -14.36 4.17 23.02
C LEU A 151 -14.30 5.69 22.71
N SER A 152 -15.32 6.43 23.15
CA SER A 152 -15.31 7.89 23.02
C SER A 152 -14.25 8.56 23.90
N ALA A 153 -13.86 7.96 25.03
CA ALA A 153 -12.72 8.41 25.82
C ALA A 153 -11.37 7.97 25.25
N THR A 154 -11.34 6.94 24.40
CA THR A 154 -10.15 6.44 23.70
C THR A 154 -9.72 7.43 22.61
N GLY A 155 -8.64 8.16 22.80
CA GLY A 155 -8.23 9.29 21.95
C GLY A 155 -7.61 8.91 20.60
N ASN A 156 -8.22 7.98 19.86
CA ASN A 156 -7.75 7.52 18.56
C ASN A 156 -8.89 7.37 17.54
N LEU A 157 -8.88 8.24 16.52
CA LEU A 157 -9.91 8.27 15.47
C LEU A 157 -10.01 6.98 14.67
N THR A 158 -8.92 6.23 14.50
CA THR A 158 -8.93 4.94 13.77
C THR A 158 -9.87 3.94 14.43
N TYR A 159 -9.95 3.93 15.78
CA TYR A 159 -10.89 3.07 16.50
C TYR A 159 -12.31 3.60 16.52
N GLN A 160 -12.50 4.90 16.35
CA GLN A 160 -13.75 5.60 16.66
C GLN A 160 -14.67 5.76 15.46
N VAL A 161 -14.14 6.24 14.33
CA VAL A 161 -14.92 6.73 13.17
C VAL A 161 -15.91 5.69 12.63
N LEU A 162 -15.47 4.44 12.48
CA LEU A 162 -16.31 3.35 11.95
C LEU A 162 -17.55 3.10 12.80
N PHE A 163 -17.47 3.36 14.11
CA PHE A 163 -18.55 3.08 15.08
C PHE A 163 -19.34 4.33 15.49
N GLY A 164 -19.13 5.45 14.80
CA GLY A 164 -19.79 6.72 15.12
C GLY A 164 -19.32 7.33 16.45
N ALA A 165 -18.13 6.99 16.91
CA ALA A 165 -17.48 7.66 18.04
C ALA A 165 -16.47 8.73 17.52
N PRO A 166 -16.08 9.72 18.33
CA PRO A 166 -16.57 9.94 19.68
C PRO A 166 -18.01 10.43 19.72
N SER A 167 -18.74 10.06 20.77
CA SER A 167 -20.03 10.66 21.10
C SER A 167 -19.85 12.15 21.44
N PRO A 168 -20.87 12.99 21.37
CA PRO A 168 -20.80 14.37 21.83
C PRO A 168 -20.27 14.49 23.26
N HIS A 169 -19.55 15.57 23.53
CA HIS A 169 -18.94 15.86 24.85
C HIS A 169 -17.77 14.94 25.23
N PHE A 170 -16.91 14.65 24.28
CA PHE A 170 -15.60 14.09 24.52
C PHE A 170 -14.56 14.94 23.80
N ASP A 171 -13.57 15.46 24.52
CA ASP A 171 -12.49 16.28 24.00
C ASP A 171 -11.12 15.70 24.42
N TYR A 172 -10.07 16.11 23.73
CA TYR A 172 -8.75 15.52 23.90
C TYR A 172 -7.65 16.57 23.99
N VAL A 173 -6.67 16.31 24.87
CA VAL A 173 -5.43 17.07 24.98
C VAL A 173 -4.22 16.18 24.68
N PRO A 174 -3.08 16.74 24.24
CA PRO A 174 -1.85 15.96 24.11
C PRO A 174 -1.43 15.36 25.44
N TYR A 175 -1.06 14.06 25.44
CA TYR A 175 -0.57 13.39 26.62
C TYR A 175 0.80 13.96 27.03
N GLY A 176 0.96 14.26 28.33
CA GLY A 176 2.20 14.84 28.87
C GLY A 176 2.30 16.36 28.77
N ASP A 177 1.34 17.03 28.13
CA ASP A 177 1.31 18.49 28.00
C ASP A 177 0.40 19.14 29.05
N ALA A 178 0.99 19.51 30.19
CA ALA A 178 0.27 20.18 31.27
C ALA A 178 -0.24 21.57 30.89
N ALA A 179 0.48 22.30 30.02
CA ALA A 179 0.07 23.63 29.60
C ALA A 179 -1.18 23.58 28.68
N ALA A 180 -1.23 22.59 27.79
CA ALA A 180 -2.43 22.36 26.97
C ALA A 180 -3.64 21.97 27.86
N LEU A 181 -3.43 21.15 28.89
CA LEU A 181 -4.47 20.81 29.85
C LEU A 181 -4.95 22.05 30.62
N GLU A 182 -4.04 22.85 31.14
CA GLU A 182 -4.36 24.07 31.89
C GLU A 182 -5.18 25.04 31.02
N ALA A 183 -4.75 25.29 29.79
CA ALA A 183 -5.47 26.19 28.89
C ALA A 183 -6.91 25.74 28.59
N VAL A 184 -7.17 24.44 28.48
CA VAL A 184 -8.53 23.91 28.30
C VAL A 184 -9.35 24.05 29.59
N LEU A 185 -8.76 23.76 30.76
CA LEU A 185 -9.43 23.88 32.03
C LEU A 185 -9.75 25.34 32.40
N GLU A 186 -8.85 26.29 32.12
CA GLU A 186 -9.10 27.70 32.31
C GLU A 186 -10.31 28.22 31.50
N LYS A 187 -10.50 27.67 30.30
CA LYS A 187 -11.53 28.12 29.37
C LYS A 187 -12.89 27.45 29.62
N ASP A 188 -12.91 26.13 29.79
CA ASP A 188 -14.11 25.30 29.66
C ASP A 188 -14.38 24.39 30.88
N ALA A 189 -13.72 24.62 32.04
CA ALA A 189 -13.86 23.76 33.21
C ALA A 189 -15.31 23.58 33.71
N ASP A 190 -16.17 24.60 33.52
CA ASP A 190 -17.60 24.56 33.87
C ASP A 190 -18.41 23.56 33.04
N GLN A 191 -17.89 23.09 31.90
CA GLN A 191 -18.47 22.07 31.05
C GLN A 191 -17.85 20.69 31.24
N ILE A 192 -16.65 20.63 31.87
CA ILE A 192 -15.89 19.38 31.97
C ILE A 192 -16.20 18.67 33.29
N ALA A 193 -16.74 17.45 33.20
CA ALA A 193 -17.03 16.59 34.33
C ALA A 193 -15.76 15.95 34.92
N ALA A 194 -14.91 15.43 34.07
CA ALA A 194 -13.68 14.76 34.46
C ALA A 194 -12.60 14.81 33.37
N PHE A 195 -11.34 14.71 33.83
CA PHE A 195 -10.17 14.39 32.98
C PHE A 195 -9.74 12.95 33.26
N ILE A 196 -9.60 12.12 32.21
CA ILE A 196 -9.14 10.73 32.31
C ILE A 196 -7.79 10.55 31.65
N LEU A 197 -6.87 9.83 32.35
CA LEU A 197 -5.53 9.51 31.85
C LEU A 197 -5.02 8.15 32.35
N GLU A 198 -4.06 7.58 31.65
CA GLU A 198 -3.28 6.41 32.06
C GLU A 198 -1.93 6.88 32.65
N PRO A 199 -1.34 6.24 33.70
CA PRO A 199 0.02 6.51 34.11
C PRO A 199 1.08 6.20 33.06
N ILE A 200 0.86 5.16 32.27
CA ILE A 200 1.61 4.80 31.06
C ILE A 200 0.58 4.47 29.99
N GLN A 201 0.58 5.21 28.89
CA GLN A 201 -0.28 4.87 27.77
C GLN A 201 0.20 3.58 27.10
N GLY A 202 -0.47 2.47 27.39
CA GLY A 202 -0.05 1.14 26.92
C GLY A 202 -0.23 0.96 25.41
N GLU A 203 -1.41 1.28 24.88
CA GLU A 203 -1.74 1.13 23.47
C GLU A 203 -1.11 2.20 22.55
N ALA A 204 -0.67 3.32 23.08
CA ALA A 204 0.09 4.33 22.34
C ALA A 204 1.54 3.92 22.05
N GLY A 205 1.99 2.78 22.56
CA GLY A 205 3.36 2.32 22.41
C GLY A 205 4.18 2.38 23.69
N VAL A 206 3.55 2.12 24.83
CA VAL A 206 4.15 2.15 26.18
C VAL A 206 4.80 3.49 26.43
N ILE A 207 4.00 4.55 26.47
CA ILE A 207 4.48 5.93 26.72
C ILE A 207 4.31 6.28 28.19
N PRO A 208 5.39 6.31 28.99
CA PRO A 208 5.32 6.80 30.36
C PRO A 208 4.99 8.30 30.41
N ALA A 209 4.25 8.70 31.42
CA ALA A 209 4.04 10.13 31.67
C ALA A 209 5.37 10.83 31.93
N PRO A 210 5.58 12.06 31.43
CA PRO A 210 6.73 12.86 31.83
C PRO A 210 6.79 13.06 33.35
N PRO A 211 7.98 13.15 33.91
CA PRO A 211 8.13 13.36 35.37
C PRO A 211 7.29 14.56 35.85
N GLY A 212 6.50 14.34 36.92
CA GLY A 212 5.65 15.38 37.52
C GLY A 212 4.33 15.67 36.78
N TYR A 213 4.14 15.17 35.56
CA TYR A 213 2.92 15.47 34.74
C TYR A 213 1.64 15.04 35.46
N ILE A 214 1.60 13.81 35.99
CA ILE A 214 0.38 13.30 36.65
C ILE A 214 0.04 14.16 37.90
N ALA A 215 1.02 14.47 38.74
CA ALA A 215 0.82 15.34 39.91
C ALA A 215 0.25 16.71 39.48
N THR A 216 0.83 17.30 38.44
CA THR A 216 0.36 18.58 37.92
C THR A 216 -1.05 18.47 37.38
N ALA A 217 -1.37 17.40 36.64
CA ALA A 217 -2.71 17.18 36.07
C ALA A 217 -3.78 17.00 37.15
N LEU A 218 -3.49 16.22 38.22
CA LEU A 218 -4.42 16.06 39.34
C LEU A 218 -4.62 17.39 40.11
N GLU A 219 -3.57 18.18 40.30
CA GLU A 219 -3.67 19.50 40.92
C GLU A 219 -4.44 20.52 40.10
N LEU A 220 -4.27 20.50 38.75
CA LEU A 220 -5.06 21.33 37.85
C LEU A 220 -6.55 20.94 37.90
N CYS A 221 -6.86 19.66 37.86
CA CYS A 221 -8.24 19.18 38.00
C CYS A 221 -8.85 19.65 39.31
N ARG A 222 -8.15 19.48 40.44
CA ARG A 222 -8.62 19.92 41.75
C ARG A 222 -8.86 21.43 41.82
N ARG A 223 -7.94 22.22 41.25
CA ARG A 223 -8.02 23.69 41.23
C ARG A 223 -9.23 24.20 40.48
N HIS A 224 -9.57 23.54 39.39
CA HIS A 224 -10.70 23.91 38.52
C HIS A 224 -11.99 23.16 38.84
N GLY A 225 -12.02 22.32 39.89
CA GLY A 225 -13.20 21.56 40.30
C GLY A 225 -13.68 20.56 39.23
N VAL A 226 -12.72 19.99 38.48
CA VAL A 226 -12.92 18.91 37.50
C VAL A 226 -12.45 17.62 38.17
N LEU A 227 -13.23 16.53 38.05
CA LEU A 227 -12.81 15.25 38.64
C LEU A 227 -11.67 14.62 37.84
N SER A 228 -10.78 13.95 38.54
CA SER A 228 -9.66 13.21 37.98
C SER A 228 -9.95 11.71 37.97
N ILE A 229 -9.80 11.06 36.80
CA ILE A 229 -9.91 9.60 36.64
C ILE A 229 -8.54 9.06 36.24
N VAL A 230 -7.95 8.20 37.05
CA VAL A 230 -6.70 7.50 36.70
C VAL A 230 -7.03 6.06 36.29
N ASP A 231 -6.68 5.75 35.06
CA ASP A 231 -6.88 4.42 34.50
C ASP A 231 -5.66 3.52 34.76
N GLU A 232 -5.77 2.68 35.74
CA GLU A 232 -4.77 1.71 36.17
C GLU A 232 -5.09 0.26 35.71
N ILE A 233 -5.96 0.13 34.73
CA ILE A 233 -6.37 -1.18 34.22
C ILE A 233 -5.17 -2.00 33.74
N GLN A 234 -4.20 -1.35 33.12
CA GLN A 234 -2.99 -2.01 32.62
C GLN A 234 -1.78 -1.82 33.53
N THR A 235 -1.62 -0.65 34.10
CA THR A 235 -0.45 -0.25 34.88
C THR A 235 -0.49 -0.73 36.34
N GLY A 236 -1.69 -0.94 36.85
CA GLY A 236 -1.89 -1.30 38.27
C GLY A 236 -1.62 -2.76 38.61
N LEU A 237 -1.77 -3.03 39.92
CA LEU A 237 -1.70 -4.37 40.47
C LEU A 237 -0.38 -5.09 40.17
N GLY A 238 0.74 -4.37 40.31
CA GLY A 238 2.08 -4.92 40.27
C GLY A 238 2.78 -4.87 38.91
N ARG A 239 2.10 -4.52 37.82
CA ARG A 239 2.64 -4.55 36.44
C ARG A 239 3.87 -3.68 36.24
N THR A 240 3.90 -2.50 36.86
CA THR A 240 5.01 -1.54 36.77
C THR A 240 6.13 -1.77 37.78
N GLY A 241 6.00 -2.81 38.64
CA GLY A 241 6.92 -3.06 39.74
C GLY A 241 6.58 -2.29 41.02
N ALA A 242 5.49 -1.55 41.02
CA ALA A 242 4.77 -0.98 42.15
C ALA A 242 3.34 -1.49 42.16
N LEU A 243 2.63 -1.39 43.28
CA LEU A 243 1.24 -1.84 43.36
C LEU A 243 0.35 -1.07 42.40
N PHE A 244 0.61 0.24 42.22
CA PHE A 244 -0.02 1.12 41.24
C PHE A 244 1.04 1.81 40.37
N GLY A 245 0.73 2.11 39.13
CA GLY A 245 1.56 2.90 38.22
C GLY A 245 1.53 4.40 38.55
N LEU A 246 0.51 4.84 39.28
CA LEU A 246 0.41 6.20 39.82
C LEU A 246 1.58 6.46 40.79
N PRO A 247 2.44 7.48 40.56
CA PRO A 247 3.49 7.85 41.49
C PRO A 247 2.93 8.25 42.85
N ALA A 248 3.57 7.80 43.94
CA ALA A 248 3.10 8.09 45.31
C ALA A 248 3.00 9.60 45.59
N GLU A 249 3.87 10.39 44.97
CA GLU A 249 3.91 11.85 45.10
C GLU A 249 2.84 12.57 44.27
N ALA A 250 2.16 11.88 43.39
CA ALA A 250 1.15 12.52 42.54
C ALA A 250 -0.15 12.92 43.25
N GLY A 251 -0.35 12.37 44.44
CA GLY A 251 -1.57 12.60 45.22
C GLY A 251 -2.67 11.58 44.91
N THR A 252 -3.86 11.83 45.47
CA THR A 252 -5.02 10.94 45.33
C THR A 252 -5.91 11.43 44.18
N PRO A 253 -6.22 10.59 43.15
CA PRO A 253 -7.23 10.92 42.17
C PRO A 253 -8.63 10.78 42.77
N ASP A 254 -9.64 11.45 42.20
CA ASP A 254 -11.02 11.32 42.61
C ASP A 254 -11.60 9.92 42.29
N ILE A 255 -11.17 9.34 41.19
CA ILE A 255 -11.59 8.02 40.69
C ILE A 255 -10.38 7.23 40.16
N LEU A 256 -10.29 5.97 40.56
CA LEU A 256 -9.31 5.00 40.10
C LEU A 256 -10.03 3.82 39.43
N VAL A 257 -9.62 3.37 38.26
CA VAL A 257 -10.21 2.19 37.62
C VAL A 257 -9.22 1.04 37.49
N LEU A 258 -9.66 -0.17 37.78
CA LEU A 258 -8.88 -1.40 37.78
C LEU A 258 -9.61 -2.50 36.99
N ALA A 259 -8.84 -3.43 36.44
CA ALA A 259 -9.34 -4.70 35.86
C ALA A 259 -8.18 -5.67 35.65
N LYS A 260 -8.14 -6.40 34.54
CA LYS A 260 -7.03 -7.30 34.12
C LYS A 260 -6.49 -8.17 35.28
N ALA A 261 -5.34 -7.79 35.86
CA ALA A 261 -4.72 -8.53 36.97
C ALA A 261 -5.66 -8.74 38.16
N LEU A 262 -6.68 -7.88 38.36
CA LEU A 262 -7.66 -8.03 39.44
C LEU A 262 -8.40 -9.37 39.39
N GLY A 263 -8.68 -9.89 38.17
CA GLY A 263 -9.30 -11.18 37.97
C GLY A 263 -8.32 -12.34 37.88
N GLY A 264 -7.02 -12.09 38.11
CA GLY A 264 -5.99 -13.12 38.04
C GLY A 264 -5.80 -13.76 36.67
N GLY A 265 -6.38 -13.21 35.59
CA GLY A 265 -6.46 -13.86 34.29
C GLY A 265 -7.42 -15.05 34.22
N LEU A 266 -8.17 -15.31 35.28
CA LEU A 266 -9.10 -16.44 35.39
C LEU A 266 -10.56 -16.02 35.28
N VAL A 267 -10.93 -14.87 35.84
CA VAL A 267 -12.31 -14.38 35.86
C VAL A 267 -12.41 -12.93 35.37
N PRO A 268 -13.51 -12.56 34.70
CA PRO A 268 -13.75 -11.18 34.27
C PRO A 268 -14.23 -10.34 35.46
N ILE A 269 -13.51 -9.30 35.82
CA ILE A 269 -13.86 -8.33 36.86
C ILE A 269 -13.18 -7.00 36.56
N GLY A 270 -13.90 -5.89 36.82
CA GLY A 270 -13.38 -4.53 36.86
C GLY A 270 -13.82 -3.82 38.13
N ALA A 271 -13.19 -2.75 38.47
CA ALA A 271 -13.54 -1.92 39.62
C ALA A 271 -13.37 -0.42 39.28
N CYS A 272 -14.38 0.36 39.59
CA CYS A 272 -14.35 1.81 39.66
C CYS A 272 -14.32 2.18 41.14
N ILE A 273 -13.20 2.75 41.61
CA ILE A 273 -12.97 3.09 43.01
C ILE A 273 -12.96 4.60 43.15
N THR A 274 -13.70 5.16 44.08
CA THR A 274 -13.87 6.61 44.20
C THR A 274 -13.69 7.07 45.65
N THR A 275 -13.31 8.34 45.79
CA THR A 275 -13.34 9.03 47.08
C THR A 275 -14.78 9.29 47.54
N PRO A 276 -15.05 9.47 48.86
CA PRO A 276 -16.35 9.86 49.34
C PRO A 276 -16.87 11.18 48.74
N ASP A 277 -15.98 12.13 48.47
CA ASP A 277 -16.30 13.43 47.92
C ASP A 277 -16.74 13.37 46.44
N ALA A 278 -16.19 12.44 45.66
CA ALA A 278 -16.58 12.23 44.29
C ALA A 278 -17.82 11.32 44.13
N TRP A 279 -18.27 10.68 45.20
CA TRP A 279 -19.45 9.82 45.17
C TRP A 279 -20.78 10.60 44.93
N ASP A 280 -21.69 10.04 44.16
CA ASP A 280 -23.06 10.55 43.96
C ASP A 280 -24.09 9.44 44.25
N HIS A 281 -25.04 9.74 45.17
CA HIS A 281 -26.07 8.77 45.59
C HIS A 281 -27.06 8.44 44.46
N ARG A 282 -27.33 9.37 43.55
CA ARG A 282 -28.21 9.12 42.39
C ARG A 282 -27.55 8.13 41.42
N PHE A 283 -26.24 8.28 41.19
CA PHE A 283 -25.45 7.28 40.43
C PHE A 283 -25.58 5.92 41.12
N GLY A 284 -25.31 5.83 42.42
CA GLY A 284 -25.42 4.57 43.15
C GLY A 284 -26.80 3.91 43.08
N ALA A 285 -27.84 4.70 43.02
CA ALA A 285 -29.23 4.21 42.90
C ALA A 285 -29.60 3.74 41.49
N LEU A 286 -29.00 4.32 40.44
CA LEU A 286 -29.34 4.10 39.03
C LEU A 286 -28.35 3.24 38.26
N HIS A 287 -27.16 3.07 38.79
CA HIS A 287 -26.12 2.25 38.13
C HIS A 287 -26.12 0.84 38.71
N SER A 288 -26.24 -0.16 37.82
CA SER A 288 -26.11 -1.58 38.18
C SER A 288 -25.62 -2.40 37.00
N SER A 289 -25.09 -3.57 37.32
CA SER A 289 -24.77 -4.62 36.34
C SER A 289 -25.08 -5.98 37.00
N THR A 290 -25.76 -6.87 36.29
CA THR A 290 -26.31 -8.11 36.87
C THR A 290 -25.25 -9.02 37.46
N PHE A 291 -24.07 -9.16 36.80
CA PHE A 291 -22.98 -10.02 37.24
C PHE A 291 -21.91 -9.29 38.07
N ALA A 292 -21.97 -7.98 38.16
CA ALA A 292 -21.12 -7.22 39.06
C ALA A 292 -21.41 -7.59 40.53
N ASN A 293 -20.43 -7.45 41.38
CA ASN A 293 -20.51 -7.89 42.78
C ASN A 293 -20.67 -9.43 42.96
N GLY A 294 -20.43 -10.23 41.93
CA GLY A 294 -20.51 -11.69 42.04
C GLY A 294 -19.48 -12.25 43.04
N ASN A 295 -19.90 -13.13 43.92
CA ASN A 295 -19.04 -13.72 44.95
C ASN A 295 -17.89 -14.55 44.30
N LEU A 296 -18.14 -15.26 43.22
CA LEU A 296 -17.11 -16.08 42.54
C LEU A 296 -15.95 -15.23 42.04
N VAL A 297 -16.26 -14.17 41.31
CA VAL A 297 -15.24 -13.27 40.74
C VAL A 297 -14.53 -12.48 41.82
N ALA A 298 -15.24 -12.06 42.87
CA ALA A 298 -14.69 -11.35 44.01
C ALA A 298 -13.76 -12.25 44.82
N ARG A 299 -14.09 -13.56 45.01
CA ARG A 299 -13.22 -14.51 45.71
C ARG A 299 -11.88 -14.72 45.02
N VAL A 300 -11.89 -14.80 43.67
CA VAL A 300 -10.67 -14.85 42.87
C VAL A 300 -9.88 -13.55 42.97
N GLY A 301 -10.56 -12.39 42.90
CA GLY A 301 -9.94 -11.07 43.11
C GLY A 301 -9.28 -10.89 44.48
N LEU A 302 -9.93 -11.41 45.55
CA LEU A 302 -9.34 -11.44 46.88
C LEU A 302 -8.06 -12.27 46.91
N CYS A 303 -8.07 -13.47 46.32
CA CYS A 303 -6.89 -14.31 46.23
C CYS A 303 -5.77 -13.63 45.37
N ALA A 304 -6.11 -12.95 44.30
CA ALA A 304 -5.14 -12.19 43.50
C ALA A 304 -4.47 -11.08 44.34
N LEU A 305 -5.24 -10.33 45.12
CA LEU A 305 -4.69 -9.33 46.05
C LEU A 305 -3.87 -9.96 47.19
N ASP A 306 -4.28 -11.13 47.68
CA ASP A 306 -3.49 -11.85 48.71
C ASP A 306 -2.12 -12.24 48.17
N ILE A 307 -2.04 -12.73 46.93
CA ILE A 307 -0.78 -13.06 46.25
C ILE A 307 0.10 -11.81 46.08
N LEU A 308 -0.50 -10.67 45.70
CA LEU A 308 0.25 -9.42 45.52
C LEU A 308 0.79 -8.83 46.82
N LEU A 309 0.03 -8.93 47.92
CA LEU A 309 0.33 -8.24 49.17
C LEU A 309 1.16 -9.07 50.17
N ARG A 310 1.14 -10.39 50.04
CA ARG A 310 1.84 -11.29 50.95
C ARG A 310 3.37 -11.07 50.91
N ASP A 311 4.04 -11.43 52.00
CA ASP A 311 5.49 -11.38 52.12
C ASP A 311 6.08 -10.01 51.75
N ASP A 312 5.41 -8.96 52.21
CA ASP A 312 5.74 -7.56 51.91
C ASP A 312 5.84 -7.30 50.40
N GLN A 313 4.81 -7.71 49.66
CA GLN A 313 4.70 -7.55 48.21
C GLN A 313 5.84 -8.22 47.43
N GLN A 314 6.27 -9.41 47.84
CA GLN A 314 7.42 -10.12 47.27
C GLN A 314 7.33 -10.21 45.74
N ILE A 315 6.13 -10.55 45.18
CA ILE A 315 5.94 -10.67 43.73
C ILE A 315 6.05 -9.31 43.02
N VAL A 316 5.59 -8.23 43.63
CA VAL A 316 5.71 -6.87 43.08
C VAL A 316 7.18 -6.45 43.04
N ARG A 317 7.93 -6.72 44.16
CA ARG A 317 9.37 -6.48 44.18
C ARG A 317 10.15 -7.34 43.17
N HIS A 318 9.68 -8.58 42.91
CA HIS A 318 10.24 -9.42 41.86
C HIS A 318 10.07 -8.76 40.51
N VAL A 319 8.87 -8.24 40.17
CA VAL A 319 8.61 -7.50 38.95
C VAL A 319 9.45 -6.23 38.86
N ALA A 320 9.61 -5.48 39.96
CA ALA A 320 10.46 -4.29 39.98
C ALA A 320 11.92 -4.62 39.63
N LYS A 321 12.49 -5.63 40.31
CA LYS A 321 13.88 -6.06 40.10
C LYS A 321 14.12 -6.58 38.69
N ASN A 322 13.29 -7.51 38.25
CA ASN A 322 13.48 -8.17 36.96
C ASN A 322 13.01 -7.29 35.80
N GLY A 323 12.06 -6.38 36.02
CA GLY A 323 11.68 -5.35 35.05
C GLY A 323 12.82 -4.35 34.81
N ALA A 324 13.54 -3.95 35.85
CA ALA A 324 14.76 -3.16 35.69
C ALA A 324 15.82 -3.92 34.88
N TYR A 325 16.00 -5.20 35.15
CA TYR A 325 16.88 -6.09 34.37
C TYR A 325 16.43 -6.19 32.90
N LEU A 326 15.16 -6.41 32.66
CA LEU A 326 14.59 -6.45 31.30
C LEU A 326 14.90 -5.16 30.54
N LEU A 327 14.59 -4.01 31.10
CA LEU A 327 14.85 -2.69 30.50
C LEU A 327 16.35 -2.45 30.27
N GLN A 328 17.21 -2.88 31.19
CA GLN A 328 18.66 -2.82 31.00
C GLN A 328 19.07 -3.64 29.76
N ARG A 329 18.65 -4.91 29.67
CA ARG A 329 19.00 -5.80 28.57
C ARG A 329 18.46 -5.29 27.23
N LEU A 330 17.26 -4.68 27.20
CA LEU A 330 16.72 -4.04 25.99
C LEU A 330 17.54 -2.81 25.57
N ARG A 331 18.05 -2.00 26.54
CA ARG A 331 18.95 -0.88 26.23
C ARG A 331 20.31 -1.34 25.74
N GLU A 332 20.84 -2.44 26.25
CA GLU A 332 22.05 -3.09 25.74
C GLU A 332 21.84 -3.54 24.28
N LEU A 333 20.65 -4.11 23.98
CA LEU A 333 20.27 -4.48 22.62
C LEU A 333 20.14 -3.25 21.71
N GLN A 334 19.54 -2.14 22.17
CA GLN A 334 19.48 -0.87 21.44
C GLN A 334 20.89 -0.34 21.12
N ALA A 335 21.80 -0.40 22.10
CA ALA A 335 23.18 0.03 21.90
C ALA A 335 23.94 -0.84 20.86
N ALA A 336 23.60 -2.14 20.80
CA ALA A 336 24.15 -3.05 19.79
C ALA A 336 23.56 -2.82 18.39
N TYR A 337 22.29 -2.37 18.30
CA TYR A 337 21.57 -2.17 17.04
C TYR A 337 20.95 -0.75 16.94
N PRO A 338 21.76 0.32 16.99
CA PRO A 338 21.26 1.70 17.08
C PRO A 338 20.57 2.21 15.81
N ARG A 339 20.65 1.47 14.69
CA ARG A 339 19.95 1.77 13.44
C ARG A 339 18.65 1.00 13.28
N VAL A 340 18.38 0.04 14.16
CA VAL A 340 17.18 -0.79 14.16
C VAL A 340 16.23 -0.35 15.25
N ILE A 341 16.74 -0.19 16.49
CA ILE A 341 15.96 0.20 17.66
C ILE A 341 16.07 1.70 17.88
N ARG A 342 14.94 2.39 17.82
CA ARG A 342 14.83 3.83 18.04
C ARG A 342 14.81 4.18 19.53
N ASP A 343 13.98 3.48 20.31
CA ASP A 343 13.79 3.78 21.73
C ASP A 343 13.40 2.54 22.54
N VAL A 344 13.74 2.55 23.84
CA VAL A 344 13.37 1.56 24.85
C VAL A 344 12.77 2.26 26.05
N ARG A 345 11.51 1.99 26.35
CA ARG A 345 10.77 2.68 27.41
C ARG A 345 9.84 1.74 28.18
N GLY A 346 9.36 2.18 29.32
CA GLY A 346 8.43 1.45 30.19
C GLY A 346 8.85 1.38 31.65
N ALA A 347 8.12 0.56 32.42
CA ALA A 347 8.37 0.29 33.82
C ALA A 347 7.95 -1.13 34.19
N GLY A 348 8.74 -1.80 35.03
CA GLY A 348 8.46 -3.18 35.45
C GLY A 348 8.35 -4.13 34.25
N TYR A 349 7.25 -4.85 34.21
CA TYR A 349 6.92 -5.77 33.10
C TYR A 349 5.94 -5.17 32.08
N LEU A 350 6.00 -3.87 31.89
CA LEU A 350 5.37 -3.15 30.76
C LEU A 350 6.48 -2.42 30.02
N ALA A 351 7.01 -3.03 28.95
CA ALA A 351 8.11 -2.48 28.18
C ALA A 351 7.72 -2.34 26.69
N GLY A 352 8.16 -1.26 26.09
CA GLY A 352 8.03 -0.97 24.66
C GLY A 352 9.39 -0.93 23.98
N LEU A 353 9.55 -1.69 22.93
CA LEU A 353 10.70 -1.66 22.03
C LEU A 353 10.28 -1.01 20.73
N ASP A 354 10.78 0.19 20.47
CA ASP A 354 10.40 1.05 19.36
C ASP A 354 11.43 0.95 18.23
N PHE A 355 10.97 0.60 17.06
CA PHE A 355 11.80 0.40 15.88
C PHE A 355 11.76 1.64 14.98
N PHE A 356 12.85 1.90 14.27
CA PHE A 356 12.83 2.88 13.20
C PHE A 356 11.85 2.44 12.08
N PRO A 357 11.10 3.38 11.49
CA PRO A 357 10.29 3.08 10.32
C PRO A 357 11.19 2.71 9.15
N PHE A 358 10.71 1.80 8.30
CA PHE A 358 11.37 1.50 7.03
C PHE A 358 10.86 2.46 5.95
N ASP A 359 11.78 2.99 5.17
CA ASP A 359 11.46 3.74 3.95
C ASP A 359 11.75 2.91 2.69
N GLY A 360 11.37 3.43 1.52
CA GLY A 360 11.54 2.72 0.26
C GLY A 360 12.98 2.55 -0.19
N ASP A 361 13.91 3.28 0.42
CA ASP A 361 15.34 3.21 0.08
C ASP A 361 16.01 1.97 0.68
N ASP A 362 15.46 1.47 1.79
CA ASP A 362 15.96 0.26 2.45
C ASP A 362 15.39 -1.02 1.85
N SER A 363 14.10 -1.08 1.65
CA SER A 363 13.35 -2.21 1.10
C SER A 363 11.95 -1.76 0.71
N TYR A 364 11.56 -2.05 -0.52
CA TYR A 364 10.23 -1.75 -1.00
C TYR A 364 9.15 -2.54 -0.24
N THR A 365 9.40 -3.82 0.03
CA THR A 365 8.50 -4.69 0.78
C THR A 365 8.36 -4.23 2.23
N MET A 366 9.48 -3.95 2.91
CA MET A 366 9.44 -3.52 4.30
C MET A 366 8.85 -2.11 4.45
N ALA A 367 9.12 -1.21 3.49
CA ALA A 367 8.49 0.11 3.45
C ALA A 367 6.96 0.01 3.29
N PHE A 368 6.49 -0.88 2.41
CA PHE A 368 5.07 -1.16 2.27
C PHE A 368 4.46 -1.63 3.59
N PHE A 369 5.05 -2.61 4.26
CA PHE A 369 4.54 -3.11 5.53
C PHE A 369 4.64 -2.10 6.67
N SER A 370 5.71 -1.29 6.70
CA SER A 370 5.90 -0.23 7.69
C SER A 370 4.86 0.89 7.56
N LYS A 371 4.58 1.33 6.33
CA LYS A 371 3.63 2.43 6.06
C LYS A 371 2.16 2.03 6.18
N ASN A 372 1.87 0.73 6.16
CA ASN A 372 0.51 0.19 6.23
C ASN A 372 0.24 -0.58 7.54
N ASP A 373 0.98 -0.28 8.61
CA ASP A 373 0.77 -0.79 9.98
C ASP A 373 0.93 -2.31 10.15
N TYR A 374 1.63 -2.99 9.24
CA TYR A 374 1.88 -4.43 9.33
C TYR A 374 3.22 -4.81 9.94
N LEU A 375 4.16 -3.88 10.09
CA LEU A 375 5.55 -4.16 10.42
C LEU A 375 5.70 -5.02 11.69
N ILE A 376 5.09 -4.59 12.79
CA ILE A 376 5.20 -5.28 14.09
C ILE A 376 4.49 -6.63 14.07
N ALA A 377 3.47 -6.81 13.23
CA ALA A 377 2.85 -8.12 13.05
C ALA A 377 3.81 -9.12 12.40
N PHE A 378 4.67 -8.67 11.48
CA PHE A 378 5.75 -9.51 10.92
C PHE A 378 6.77 -9.88 11.99
N PHE A 379 7.17 -8.93 12.83
CA PHE A 379 8.12 -9.18 13.91
C PHE A 379 7.53 -10.15 14.93
N ALA A 380 6.28 -9.95 15.34
CA ALA A 380 5.58 -10.87 16.23
C ALA A 380 5.43 -12.26 15.63
N SER A 381 5.14 -12.34 14.31
CA SER A 381 5.05 -13.60 13.57
C SER A 381 6.40 -14.33 13.51
N TYR A 382 7.49 -13.61 13.23
CA TYR A 382 8.85 -14.15 13.22
C TYR A 382 9.23 -14.69 14.61
N LEU A 383 9.03 -13.88 15.67
CA LEU A 383 9.30 -14.28 17.04
C LEU A 383 8.49 -15.50 17.46
N PHE A 384 7.21 -15.55 17.09
CA PHE A 384 6.32 -16.67 17.41
C PHE A 384 6.71 -17.96 16.69
N ASN A 385 6.96 -17.89 15.38
CA ASN A 385 7.17 -19.11 14.56
C ASN A 385 8.61 -19.60 14.57
N VAL A 386 9.59 -18.71 14.75
CA VAL A 386 11.02 -19.05 14.67
C VAL A 386 11.65 -19.18 16.06
N HIS A 387 11.24 -18.36 17.01
CA HIS A 387 11.83 -18.31 18.35
C HIS A 387 10.87 -18.78 19.46
N HIS A 388 9.63 -19.13 19.13
CA HIS A 388 8.60 -19.54 20.06
C HIS A 388 8.37 -18.55 21.19
N LEU A 389 8.42 -17.25 20.87
CA LEU A 389 8.18 -16.13 21.78
C LEU A 389 6.87 -15.45 21.40
N VAL A 390 5.92 -15.41 22.33
CA VAL A 390 4.62 -14.76 22.14
C VAL A 390 4.73 -13.29 22.49
N THR A 391 4.52 -12.43 21.53
CA THR A 391 4.49 -10.97 21.68
C THR A 391 3.28 -10.38 20.98
N ALA A 392 3.02 -9.08 21.18
CA ALA A 392 1.91 -8.42 20.49
C ALA A 392 2.33 -7.10 19.84
N PRO A 393 1.76 -6.80 18.68
CA PRO A 393 1.80 -5.45 18.14
C PRO A 393 0.99 -4.49 19.02
N VAL A 394 1.37 -3.22 19.00
CA VAL A 394 0.58 -2.10 19.51
C VAL A 394 -0.12 -1.45 18.33
N PHE A 395 -1.44 -1.38 18.37
CA PHE A 395 -2.22 -0.92 17.19
C PHE A 395 -2.24 0.61 17.02
N ASN A 396 -2.01 1.38 18.11
CA ASN A 396 -1.91 2.84 18.02
C ASN A 396 -0.50 3.32 17.64
N ASN A 397 0.48 2.41 17.58
CA ASN A 397 1.84 2.71 17.16
C ASN A 397 2.45 1.48 16.49
N SER A 398 2.39 1.44 15.19
CA SER A 398 2.77 0.31 14.35
C SER A 398 4.27 -0.03 14.34
N HIS A 399 5.09 0.75 15.07
CA HIS A 399 6.53 0.53 15.16
C HIS A 399 6.98 0.02 16.54
N VAL A 400 6.05 -0.17 17.48
CA VAL A 400 6.37 -0.60 18.84
C VAL A 400 5.96 -2.05 19.08
N LEU A 401 6.92 -2.88 19.45
CA LEU A 401 6.69 -4.20 20.00
C LEU A 401 6.54 -4.08 21.52
N ARG A 402 5.38 -4.49 22.04
CA ARG A 402 5.09 -4.45 23.48
C ARG A 402 5.42 -5.78 24.14
N LEU A 403 6.10 -5.71 25.28
CA LEU A 403 6.48 -6.84 26.12
C LEU A 403 5.78 -6.72 27.48
N GLU A 404 4.93 -7.70 27.77
CA GLU A 404 4.14 -7.76 29.00
C GLU A 404 4.18 -9.18 29.60
N PRO A 405 5.34 -9.68 30.05
CA PRO A 405 5.41 -11.05 30.58
C PRO A 405 4.60 -11.23 31.87
N PRO A 406 4.18 -12.46 32.20
CA PRO A 406 3.67 -12.79 33.54
C PRO A 406 4.66 -12.48 34.63
N PHE A 407 4.18 -12.21 35.84
CA PHE A 407 5.00 -11.88 37.02
C PHE A 407 5.96 -13.00 37.44
N THR A 408 5.73 -14.21 36.98
CA THR A 408 6.55 -15.38 37.26
C THR A 408 7.83 -15.48 36.40
N VAL A 409 8.00 -14.60 35.42
CA VAL A 409 9.19 -14.56 34.59
C VAL A 409 10.41 -14.13 35.37
N GLY A 410 11.53 -14.80 35.15
CA GLY A 410 12.82 -14.52 35.83
C GLY A 410 13.91 -14.16 34.82
N PRO A 411 15.16 -14.01 35.25
CA PRO A 411 16.29 -13.62 34.40
C PRO A 411 16.52 -14.59 33.23
N ALA A 412 16.33 -15.88 33.42
CA ALA A 412 16.57 -16.89 32.38
C ALA A 412 15.58 -16.72 31.21
N GLU A 413 14.30 -16.49 31.49
CA GLU A 413 13.26 -16.24 30.48
C GLU A 413 13.46 -14.88 29.79
N ILE A 414 13.90 -13.86 30.56
CA ILE A 414 14.28 -12.58 30.00
C ILE A 414 15.44 -12.75 29.00
N ASP A 415 16.49 -13.47 29.38
CA ASP A 415 17.64 -13.70 28.50
C ASP A 415 17.26 -14.47 27.24
N ARG A 416 16.36 -15.47 27.35
CA ARG A 416 15.78 -16.17 26.19
C ARG A 416 15.03 -15.21 25.27
N ALA A 417 14.22 -14.32 25.81
CA ALA A 417 13.49 -13.32 25.04
C ALA A 417 14.45 -12.31 24.37
N ILE A 418 15.46 -11.84 25.09
CA ILE A 418 16.50 -10.94 24.56
C ILE A 418 17.28 -11.62 23.41
N ALA A 419 17.60 -12.91 23.53
CA ALA A 419 18.27 -13.64 22.46
C ALA A 419 17.39 -13.71 21.19
N ALA A 420 16.09 -13.95 21.34
CA ALA A 420 15.14 -13.94 20.23
C ALA A 420 15.01 -12.55 19.58
N LEU A 421 14.92 -11.50 20.38
CA LEU A 421 14.92 -10.12 19.92
C LEU A 421 16.23 -9.72 19.24
N GLY A 422 17.36 -10.21 19.77
CA GLY A 422 18.68 -10.03 19.17
C GLY A 422 18.78 -10.66 17.78
N ALA A 423 18.23 -11.85 17.59
CA ALA A 423 18.16 -12.51 16.28
C ALA A 423 17.29 -11.73 15.29
N LEU A 424 16.17 -11.18 15.75
CA LEU A 424 15.34 -10.27 14.94
C LEU A 424 16.13 -9.03 14.52
N CYS A 425 16.76 -8.35 15.48
CA CYS A 425 17.55 -7.14 15.21
C CYS A 425 18.73 -7.40 14.27
N ASP A 426 19.41 -8.53 14.41
CA ASP A 426 20.50 -8.94 13.53
C ASP A 426 20.01 -9.19 12.10
N THR A 427 18.84 -9.83 11.94
CA THR A 427 18.18 -10.04 10.66
C THR A 427 17.85 -8.69 9.98
N LEU A 428 17.31 -7.73 10.75
CA LEU A 428 16.97 -6.40 10.24
C LEU A 428 18.23 -5.57 9.92
N ASP A 429 19.26 -5.56 10.78
CA ASP A 429 20.49 -4.81 10.55
C ASP A 429 21.27 -5.32 9.33
N ARG A 430 21.18 -6.61 9.03
CA ARG A 430 21.75 -7.22 7.81
C ARG A 430 20.89 -7.05 6.58
N LYS A 431 19.66 -6.54 6.70
CA LYS A 431 18.67 -6.46 5.64
C LYS A 431 18.34 -7.84 5.03
N ASP A 432 18.35 -8.88 5.87
CA ASP A 432 18.05 -10.26 5.48
C ASP A 432 16.55 -10.55 5.63
N TYR A 433 15.74 -9.84 4.86
CA TYR A 433 14.28 -9.93 4.93
C TYR A 433 13.74 -11.30 4.47
N TYR A 434 14.50 -12.05 3.70
CA TYR A 434 14.19 -13.45 3.40
C TYR A 434 13.98 -14.27 4.68
N HIS A 435 14.90 -14.20 5.64
CA HIS A 435 14.77 -14.93 6.89
C HIS A 435 13.64 -14.41 7.77
N LEU A 436 13.30 -13.11 7.66
CA LEU A 436 12.16 -12.53 8.37
C LEU A 436 10.81 -13.08 7.88
N VAL A 437 10.66 -13.35 6.57
CA VAL A 437 9.35 -13.64 5.97
C VAL A 437 9.17 -15.07 5.45
N ARG A 438 10.22 -15.86 5.29
CA ARG A 438 10.16 -17.19 4.63
C ARG A 438 9.23 -18.20 5.29
N HIS A 439 8.90 -18.01 6.57
CA HIS A 439 7.96 -18.89 7.29
C HIS A 439 6.49 -18.61 6.95
N LEU A 440 6.18 -17.41 6.41
CA LEU A 440 4.80 -16.96 6.14
C LEU A 440 4.08 -17.78 5.06
N PRO A 441 4.72 -18.23 3.97
CA PRO A 441 4.08 -19.11 2.99
C PRO A 441 3.82 -20.53 3.48
N GLY A 442 4.12 -20.86 4.73
CA GLY A 442 3.70 -22.12 5.38
C GLY A 442 4.68 -23.27 5.34
N GLU A 443 5.99 -22.99 5.24
CA GLU A 443 7.04 -24.05 5.35
C GLU A 443 7.81 -24.03 6.67
N ALA A 444 8.29 -25.19 7.08
CA ALA A 444 9.17 -25.31 8.23
C ALA A 444 10.52 -24.61 7.96
N VAL A 445 10.95 -23.82 8.93
CA VAL A 445 12.24 -23.10 8.87
C VAL A 445 13.38 -24.09 9.11
N THR A 446 13.96 -24.61 8.02
CA THR A 446 15.05 -25.60 8.10
C THR A 446 16.45 -25.00 7.87
N ARG A 447 16.55 -23.77 7.39
CA ARG A 447 17.85 -23.13 7.09
C ARG A 447 18.26 -22.18 8.20
N VAL A 448 19.47 -22.31 8.70
CA VAL A 448 20.08 -21.35 9.63
C VAL A 448 20.43 -20.07 8.87
N PRO A 449 20.16 -18.88 9.43
CA PRO A 449 20.58 -17.61 8.82
C PRO A 449 22.08 -17.60 8.52
N GLY A 450 22.45 -17.22 7.30
CA GLY A 450 23.84 -16.97 6.94
C GLY A 450 24.34 -15.64 7.55
N HIS A 451 25.67 -15.45 7.59
CA HIS A 451 26.26 -14.18 8.09
C HIS A 451 26.37 -13.09 7.00
N ARG A 452 25.70 -13.28 5.86
CA ARG A 452 25.75 -12.33 4.74
C ARG A 452 24.93 -11.07 5.04
N ARG A 453 25.52 -9.89 4.79
CA ARG A 453 24.79 -8.61 4.71
C ARG A 453 24.29 -8.40 3.28
N PHE A 454 23.12 -7.90 3.14
CA PHE A 454 22.56 -7.46 1.87
C PHE A 454 22.67 -5.95 1.74
N ALA A 455 23.01 -5.48 0.55
CA ALA A 455 22.98 -4.05 0.25
C ALA A 455 21.53 -3.58 0.16
N ALA A 456 21.27 -2.31 0.50
CA ALA A 456 20.01 -1.68 0.13
C ALA A 456 19.87 -1.69 -1.41
N PRO A 457 18.68 -1.91 -1.97
CA PRO A 457 18.48 -1.76 -3.39
C PRO A 457 18.74 -0.29 -3.75
N ASN A 458 19.85 -0.02 -4.45
CA ASN A 458 20.21 1.30 -4.95
C ASN A 458 20.03 2.43 -3.94
N ALA A 459 20.92 2.50 -2.93
CA ALA A 459 20.97 3.67 -2.06
C ALA A 459 21.11 4.93 -2.94
N PRO A 460 20.14 5.85 -2.94
CA PRO A 460 20.20 7.02 -3.78
C PRO A 460 21.41 7.88 -3.39
N ASN A 461 22.06 8.48 -4.38
CA ASN A 461 22.92 9.62 -4.07
C ASN A 461 22.09 10.65 -3.32
N PRO A 462 22.59 11.20 -2.20
CA PRO A 462 21.82 12.16 -1.44
C PRO A 462 21.38 13.32 -2.34
N LEU A 463 20.06 13.49 -2.48
CA LEU A 463 19.51 14.66 -3.14
C LEU A 463 19.79 15.88 -2.25
N PRO A 464 20.00 17.06 -2.84
CA PRO A 464 20.14 18.29 -2.05
C PRO A 464 18.92 18.48 -1.16
N ALA A 465 19.15 18.95 0.06
CA ALA A 465 18.08 19.20 1.03
C ALA A 465 16.96 20.04 0.42
N PRO A 466 15.66 19.68 0.62
CA PRO A 466 14.56 20.41 0.04
C PRO A 466 14.53 21.86 0.54
N THR A 467 14.58 22.82 -0.38
CA THR A 467 14.31 24.22 -0.07
C THR A 467 12.82 24.40 0.21
N GLN A 468 12.46 25.16 1.24
CA GLN A 468 11.07 25.41 1.60
C GLN A 468 10.31 26.02 0.41
N SER A 469 9.22 25.39 -0.02
CA SER A 469 8.35 25.92 -1.07
C SER A 469 7.33 26.88 -0.47
N VAL A 470 7.21 28.06 -1.08
CA VAL A 470 6.18 29.05 -0.75
C VAL A 470 5.07 28.93 -1.82
N GLY A 471 3.96 28.24 -1.50
CA GLY A 471 2.81 28.14 -2.40
C GLY A 471 1.86 26.99 -2.03
N PRO A 472 0.62 26.94 -2.58
CA PRO A 472 -0.29 25.84 -2.36
C PRO A 472 0.32 24.54 -2.89
N ARG A 473 0.41 23.52 -2.04
CA ARG A 473 0.94 22.19 -2.40
C ARG A 473 0.01 21.53 -3.40
N LYS A 474 0.55 21.15 -4.54
CA LYS A 474 -0.10 20.34 -5.57
C LYS A 474 0.22 18.89 -5.28
N SER A 475 -0.77 17.99 -5.36
CA SER A 475 -0.57 16.61 -4.91
C SER A 475 -1.16 15.59 -5.86
N PHE A 476 -0.48 14.45 -5.99
CA PHE A 476 -0.88 13.33 -6.82
C PHE A 476 -0.64 11.99 -6.13
N ALA A 477 -1.28 10.95 -6.65
CA ALA A 477 -0.92 9.56 -6.35
C ALA A 477 -0.76 8.77 -7.65
N PHE A 478 0.02 7.68 -7.60
CA PHE A 478 0.19 6.79 -8.74
C PHE A 478 0.10 5.33 -8.30
N LEU A 479 -0.73 4.55 -8.98
CA LEU A 479 -0.91 3.13 -8.68
C LEU A 479 0.16 2.30 -9.38
N VAL A 480 0.91 1.53 -8.61
CA VAL A 480 1.98 0.65 -9.10
C VAL A 480 1.71 -0.81 -8.78
N HIS A 481 2.25 -1.71 -9.58
CA HIS A 481 2.29 -3.15 -9.33
C HIS A 481 3.61 -3.72 -9.86
N TYR A 482 3.98 -4.92 -9.41
CA TYR A 482 5.13 -5.62 -9.98
C TYR A 482 4.89 -5.96 -11.44
N THR A 483 5.92 -5.91 -12.27
CA THR A 483 5.83 -6.25 -13.69
C THR A 483 6.15 -7.72 -13.94
N GLU A 484 7.07 -8.28 -13.18
CA GLU A 484 7.51 -9.66 -13.28
C GLU A 484 8.02 -10.19 -11.93
N LEU A 485 8.23 -11.51 -11.83
CA LEU A 485 8.62 -12.17 -10.59
C LEU A 485 9.99 -11.70 -10.06
N ARG A 486 10.91 -11.36 -10.95
CA ARG A 486 12.24 -10.85 -10.56
C ARG A 486 12.20 -9.48 -9.87
N ASP A 487 11.10 -8.74 -10.01
CA ASP A 487 10.95 -7.43 -9.34
C ASP A 487 10.94 -7.59 -7.82
N PHE A 488 10.43 -8.71 -7.29
CA PHE A 488 10.52 -9.00 -5.86
C PHE A 488 11.97 -9.06 -5.37
N VAL A 489 12.84 -9.65 -6.18
CA VAL A 489 14.29 -9.75 -5.87
C VAL A 489 14.99 -8.41 -6.07
N ALA A 490 14.56 -7.63 -7.06
CA ALA A 490 15.10 -6.29 -7.27
C ALA A 490 14.71 -5.32 -6.14
N CYS A 491 13.48 -5.48 -5.61
CA CYS A 491 13.00 -4.72 -4.46
C CYS A 491 13.74 -5.08 -3.16
N ASP A 492 14.03 -6.37 -2.98
CA ASP A 492 14.64 -6.93 -1.78
C ASP A 492 15.75 -7.91 -2.16
N PRO A 493 17.01 -7.46 -2.22
CA PRO A 493 18.12 -8.31 -2.66
C PRO A 493 18.32 -9.59 -1.83
N SER A 494 17.83 -9.63 -0.58
CA SER A 494 17.88 -10.84 0.24
C SER A 494 17.00 -11.97 -0.33
N PHE A 495 15.99 -11.62 -1.16
CA PHE A 495 15.10 -12.57 -1.82
C PHE A 495 15.78 -13.41 -2.93
N THR A 496 17.05 -13.08 -3.28
CA THR A 496 17.89 -14.00 -4.06
C THR A 496 18.11 -15.36 -3.38
N GLN A 497 17.83 -15.46 -2.09
CA GLN A 497 17.92 -16.71 -1.33
C GLN A 497 16.70 -17.60 -1.53
N PHE A 498 15.57 -17.06 -2.04
CA PHE A 498 14.42 -17.88 -2.39
C PHE A 498 14.77 -18.81 -3.56
N THR A 499 14.31 -20.05 -3.48
CA THR A 499 14.16 -20.89 -4.68
C THR A 499 13.02 -20.34 -5.53
N ALA A 500 12.94 -20.72 -6.80
CA ALA A 500 11.84 -20.30 -7.67
C ALA A 500 10.46 -20.67 -7.10
N GLU A 501 10.34 -21.86 -6.49
CA GLU A 501 9.10 -22.33 -5.88
C GLU A 501 8.74 -21.56 -4.59
N GLU A 502 9.71 -21.23 -3.75
CA GLU A 502 9.50 -20.38 -2.56
C GLU A 502 9.08 -18.95 -2.97
N LEU A 503 9.67 -18.39 -4.03
CA LEU A 503 9.33 -17.08 -4.54
C LEU A 503 7.92 -17.04 -5.12
N ASP A 504 7.48 -18.11 -5.81
CA ASP A 504 6.09 -18.25 -6.26
C ASP A 504 5.11 -18.33 -5.09
N ARG A 505 5.44 -19.06 -4.03
CA ARG A 505 4.63 -19.10 -2.80
C ARG A 505 4.58 -17.75 -2.10
N TRP A 506 5.70 -17.04 -2.05
CA TRP A 506 5.74 -15.67 -1.53
C TRP A 506 4.85 -14.74 -2.34
N ARG A 507 4.93 -14.76 -3.67
CA ARG A 507 4.03 -14.03 -4.55
C ARG A 507 2.55 -14.33 -4.24
N ASP A 508 2.19 -15.60 -4.12
CA ASP A 508 0.81 -16.00 -3.83
C ASP A 508 0.39 -15.57 -2.42
N TRP A 509 1.33 -15.55 -1.48
CA TRP A 509 1.07 -15.09 -0.12
C TRP A 509 0.84 -13.57 -0.09
N VAL A 510 1.67 -12.77 -0.71
CA VAL A 510 1.60 -11.30 -0.62
C VAL A 510 0.36 -10.70 -1.28
N GLN A 511 -0.26 -11.40 -2.22
CA GLN A 511 -1.46 -10.96 -2.93
C GLN A 511 -2.72 -10.76 -2.05
N TRP A 512 -2.69 -11.16 -0.80
CA TRP A 512 -3.81 -10.94 0.12
C TRP A 512 -3.85 -9.52 0.66
N SER A 513 -2.72 -8.82 0.65
CA SER A 513 -2.65 -7.47 1.20
C SER A 513 -3.47 -6.49 0.37
N GLU A 514 -4.03 -5.52 1.05
CA GLU A 514 -4.77 -4.41 0.44
C GLU A 514 -3.82 -3.45 -0.26
N PRO A 515 -4.32 -2.58 -1.17
CA PRO A 515 -3.52 -1.48 -1.71
C PRO A 515 -2.95 -0.63 -0.59
N GLY A 516 -1.68 -0.30 -0.67
CA GLY A 516 -1.01 0.42 0.40
C GLY A 516 0.06 1.40 -0.08
N LEU A 517 0.43 2.32 0.78
CA LEU A 517 1.51 3.27 0.51
C LEU A 517 2.85 2.54 0.40
N VAL A 518 3.64 2.91 -0.60
CA VAL A 518 4.98 2.37 -0.81
C VAL A 518 6.04 3.45 -0.66
N TYR A 519 5.88 4.55 -1.40
CA TYR A 519 6.89 5.59 -1.49
C TYR A 519 6.26 6.98 -1.56
N ASN A 520 6.94 7.99 -1.00
CA ASN A 520 6.55 9.37 -1.13
C ASN A 520 7.48 10.08 -2.12
N LEU A 521 6.90 10.74 -3.11
CA LEU A 521 7.57 11.57 -4.10
C LEU A 521 7.45 13.02 -3.66
N LEU A 522 8.51 13.57 -3.09
CA LEU A 522 8.48 14.90 -2.53
C LEU A 522 9.17 15.90 -3.47
N GLN A 523 8.56 17.07 -3.63
CA GLN A 523 9.13 18.21 -4.32
C GLN A 523 9.56 17.95 -5.77
N VAL A 524 8.71 17.27 -6.54
CA VAL A 524 8.91 17.18 -7.99
C VAL A 524 8.79 18.58 -8.58
N ARG A 525 9.89 19.08 -9.16
CA ARG A 525 10.00 20.45 -9.64
C ARG A 525 9.93 20.54 -11.16
N SER A 526 9.27 21.57 -11.66
CA SER A 526 9.23 21.90 -13.07
C SER A 526 10.18 23.07 -13.40
N ARG A 527 10.52 23.21 -14.67
CA ARG A 527 11.26 24.36 -15.18
C ARG A 527 10.58 25.71 -14.90
N THR A 528 9.27 25.73 -14.70
CA THR A 528 8.50 26.95 -14.35
C THR A 528 8.57 27.31 -12.87
N GLY A 529 9.22 26.48 -12.03
CA GLY A 529 9.22 26.62 -10.58
C GLY A 529 8.01 26.01 -9.88
N ALA A 530 7.05 25.44 -10.61
CA ALA A 530 5.94 24.70 -10.00
C ALA A 530 6.46 23.45 -9.28
N VAL A 531 5.85 23.11 -8.15
CA VAL A 531 6.24 21.97 -7.30
C VAL A 531 5.02 21.10 -7.02
N ALA A 532 5.19 19.80 -7.11
CA ALA A 532 4.18 18.82 -6.72
C ALA A 532 4.76 17.76 -5.78
N ASP A 533 3.95 17.36 -4.79
CA ASP A 533 4.23 16.22 -3.91
C ASP A 533 3.32 15.06 -4.30
N GLY A 534 3.78 13.83 -4.17
CA GLY A 534 2.98 12.67 -4.51
C GLY A 534 3.33 11.42 -3.71
N CYS A 535 2.57 10.36 -3.96
CA CYS A 535 2.85 9.05 -3.39
C CYS A 535 2.62 7.93 -4.39
N LEU A 536 3.35 6.83 -4.20
CA LEU A 536 3.10 5.56 -4.89
C LEU A 536 2.25 4.66 -3.99
N ILE A 537 1.16 4.15 -4.56
CA ILE A 537 0.28 3.17 -3.91
C ILE A 537 0.48 1.83 -4.62
N GLY A 538 0.97 0.85 -3.88
CA GLY A 538 1.29 -0.47 -4.39
C GLY A 538 0.11 -1.43 -4.36
N LEU A 539 -0.03 -2.20 -5.44
CA LEU A 539 -0.81 -3.43 -5.49
C LEU A 539 0.20 -4.58 -5.61
N PRO A 540 0.36 -5.43 -4.59
CA PRO A 540 1.42 -6.45 -4.58
C PRO A 540 1.05 -7.65 -5.46
N MET A 541 0.87 -7.42 -6.75
CA MET A 541 0.42 -8.38 -7.75
C MET A 541 1.22 -8.27 -9.05
N LEU A 542 1.29 -9.37 -9.78
CA LEU A 542 1.79 -9.41 -11.16
C LEU A 542 0.64 -9.16 -12.18
N PRO A 543 0.95 -8.78 -13.42
CA PRO A 543 -0.03 -8.63 -14.49
C PRO A 543 -0.94 -9.85 -14.69
N ALA A 544 -0.36 -11.05 -14.64
CA ALA A 544 -1.11 -12.30 -14.74
C ALA A 544 -2.12 -12.49 -13.60
N ASP A 545 -1.76 -12.07 -12.37
CA ASP A 545 -2.63 -12.15 -11.20
C ASP A 545 -3.79 -11.17 -11.30
N ILE A 546 -3.52 -9.93 -11.74
CA ILE A 546 -4.53 -8.90 -12.00
C ILE A 546 -5.51 -9.40 -13.08
N SER A 547 -4.99 -9.95 -14.17
CA SER A 547 -5.79 -10.51 -15.26
C SER A 547 -6.66 -11.69 -14.81
N ARG A 548 -6.11 -12.62 -14.05
CA ARG A 548 -6.81 -13.80 -13.50
C ARG A 548 -7.94 -13.43 -12.54
N ARG A 549 -7.75 -12.40 -11.69
CA ARG A 549 -8.80 -11.91 -10.77
C ARG A 549 -9.96 -11.27 -11.52
N GLY A 550 -9.69 -10.68 -12.68
CA GLY A 550 -10.66 -10.04 -13.53
C GLY A 550 -11.29 -8.78 -12.94
N ARG A 551 -12.01 -8.03 -13.74
CA ARG A 551 -12.56 -6.71 -13.41
C ARG A 551 -13.44 -6.70 -12.17
N ARG A 552 -14.29 -7.73 -11.99
CA ARG A 552 -15.24 -7.77 -10.87
C ARG A 552 -14.57 -7.73 -9.50
N ARG A 553 -13.38 -8.34 -9.37
CA ARG A 553 -12.61 -8.37 -8.12
C ARG A 553 -11.64 -7.20 -7.99
N MET A 554 -11.12 -6.72 -9.13
CA MET A 554 -10.13 -5.66 -9.13
C MET A 554 -10.73 -4.25 -8.96
N LEU A 555 -11.93 -3.97 -9.48
CA LEU A 555 -12.53 -2.63 -9.41
C LEU A 555 -12.80 -2.15 -7.97
N PRO A 556 -13.30 -2.96 -7.03
CA PRO A 556 -13.38 -2.56 -5.63
C PRO A 556 -12.01 -2.20 -5.05
N MET A 557 -10.99 -3.04 -5.26
CA MET A 557 -9.63 -2.81 -4.79
C MET A 557 -9.02 -1.52 -5.37
N LEU A 558 -9.27 -1.21 -6.64
CA LEU A 558 -8.88 0.08 -7.22
C LEU A 558 -9.66 1.25 -6.59
N GLY A 559 -10.93 1.04 -6.22
CA GLY A 559 -11.73 2.01 -5.45
C GLY A 559 -11.11 2.30 -4.08
N ASP A 560 -10.67 1.26 -3.36
CA ASP A 560 -9.97 1.40 -2.07
C ASP A 560 -8.65 2.16 -2.23
N ALA A 561 -7.90 1.87 -3.31
CA ALA A 561 -6.68 2.61 -3.64
C ALA A 561 -6.95 4.10 -3.92
N LEU A 562 -8.06 4.46 -4.59
CA LEU A 562 -8.45 5.86 -4.79
C LEU A 562 -8.82 6.53 -3.47
N THR A 563 -9.54 5.84 -2.58
CA THR A 563 -9.88 6.33 -1.24
C THR A 563 -8.61 6.59 -0.41
N LEU A 564 -7.64 5.68 -0.48
CA LEU A 564 -6.33 5.86 0.16
C LEU A 564 -5.60 7.08 -0.43
N ALA A 565 -5.59 7.24 -1.77
CA ALA A 565 -4.99 8.40 -2.42
C ALA A 565 -5.62 9.72 -1.94
N GLN A 566 -6.95 9.77 -1.82
CA GLN A 566 -7.67 10.94 -1.29
C GLN A 566 -7.28 11.25 0.16
N SER A 567 -7.15 10.23 1.01
CA SER A 567 -6.72 10.41 2.40
C SER A 567 -5.29 10.98 2.51
N GLN A 568 -4.45 10.73 1.50
CA GLN A 568 -3.12 11.33 1.36
C GLN A 568 -3.15 12.74 0.71
N GLY A 569 -4.34 13.27 0.42
CA GLY A 569 -4.52 14.59 -0.17
C GLY A 569 -4.30 14.64 -1.69
N ALA A 570 -4.25 13.51 -2.39
CA ALA A 570 -4.08 13.49 -3.83
C ALA A 570 -5.27 14.12 -4.55
N ARG A 571 -4.98 14.99 -5.53
CA ARG A 571 -5.98 15.65 -6.39
C ARG A 571 -6.19 14.89 -7.69
N ILE A 572 -5.18 14.16 -8.15
CA ILE A 572 -5.21 13.33 -9.33
C ILE A 572 -4.51 11.99 -9.05
N VAL A 573 -5.03 10.91 -9.62
CA VAL A 573 -4.49 9.55 -9.49
C VAL A 573 -4.17 8.97 -10.86
N GLY A 574 -2.91 8.61 -11.06
CA GLY A 574 -2.46 7.93 -12.26
C GLY A 574 -2.52 6.40 -12.11
N LEU A 575 -2.79 5.72 -13.22
CA LEU A 575 -2.92 4.27 -13.29
C LEU A 575 -1.73 3.66 -14.03
N GLY A 576 -0.91 2.87 -13.35
CA GLY A 576 0.21 2.16 -13.95
C GLY A 576 -0.20 0.81 -14.58
N GLY A 577 0.34 0.52 -15.78
CA GLY A 577 0.27 -0.80 -16.40
C GLY A 577 -1.13 -1.43 -16.44
N PHE A 578 -1.27 -2.61 -15.88
CA PHE A 578 -2.51 -3.41 -15.94
C PHE A 578 -3.67 -2.83 -15.13
N THR A 579 -3.45 -1.90 -14.21
CA THR A 579 -4.55 -1.19 -13.52
C THR A 579 -5.37 -0.33 -14.50
N SER A 580 -4.70 0.28 -15.49
CA SER A 580 -5.34 0.97 -16.60
C SER A 580 -6.19 0.02 -17.46
N ILE A 581 -5.68 -1.18 -17.76
CA ILE A 581 -6.38 -2.18 -18.59
C ILE A 581 -7.66 -2.65 -17.90
N VAL A 582 -7.58 -3.04 -16.65
CA VAL A 582 -8.72 -3.56 -15.86
C VAL A 582 -9.80 -2.49 -15.67
N SER A 583 -9.42 -1.22 -15.56
CA SER A 583 -10.35 -0.10 -15.44
C SER A 583 -10.90 0.41 -16.78
N LYS A 584 -10.56 -0.22 -17.91
CA LYS A 584 -10.87 0.24 -19.30
C LYS A 584 -10.30 1.64 -19.56
N GLY A 585 -8.99 1.83 -19.34
CA GLY A 585 -8.36 3.13 -19.48
C GLY A 585 -8.98 4.14 -18.52
N ALA A 586 -8.99 3.84 -17.23
CA ALA A 586 -9.57 4.65 -16.16
C ALA A 586 -11.09 4.88 -16.21
N GLN A 587 -11.79 4.57 -17.32
CA GLN A 587 -13.22 4.86 -17.51
C GLN A 587 -14.13 4.35 -16.37
N SER A 588 -13.79 3.21 -15.76
CA SER A 588 -14.58 2.63 -14.67
C SER A 588 -14.36 3.30 -13.31
N LEU A 589 -13.44 4.24 -13.23
CA LEU A 589 -13.04 4.95 -12.00
C LEU A 589 -13.41 6.43 -12.03
N VAL A 590 -13.84 6.96 -13.17
CA VAL A 590 -14.33 8.32 -13.33
C VAL A 590 -15.48 8.60 -12.34
N GLY A 591 -15.45 9.77 -11.68
CA GLY A 591 -16.49 10.19 -10.73
C GLY A 591 -16.38 9.56 -9.34
N LYS A 592 -15.24 8.95 -8.98
CA LYS A 592 -14.99 8.38 -7.64
C LYS A 592 -14.39 9.38 -6.64
N GLY A 593 -14.60 10.69 -6.87
CA GLY A 593 -14.24 11.74 -5.91
C GLY A 593 -12.81 12.29 -6.05
N VAL A 594 -12.00 11.74 -6.95
CA VAL A 594 -10.67 12.24 -7.32
C VAL A 594 -10.51 12.11 -8.84
N ALA A 595 -9.78 13.04 -9.47
CA ALA A 595 -9.48 12.95 -10.88
C ALA A 595 -8.56 11.75 -11.19
N VAL A 596 -8.74 11.14 -12.36
CA VAL A 596 -7.96 9.96 -12.76
C VAL A 596 -7.36 10.14 -14.14
N THR A 597 -6.18 9.52 -14.35
CA THR A 597 -5.58 9.39 -15.68
C THR A 597 -5.04 8.00 -15.92
N SER A 598 -5.16 7.50 -17.15
CA SER A 598 -4.48 6.24 -17.54
C SER A 598 -3.03 6.47 -17.98
N GLY A 599 -2.60 7.71 -18.20
CA GLY A 599 -1.25 8.06 -18.62
C GLY A 599 -0.90 7.67 -20.07
N ASN A 600 -1.86 7.17 -20.83
CA ASN A 600 -1.63 6.59 -22.16
C ASN A 600 -1.32 7.65 -23.23
N VAL A 601 -1.84 8.88 -23.06
CA VAL A 601 -1.66 9.94 -24.06
C VAL A 601 -0.23 10.45 -24.03
N LEU A 602 0.31 10.84 -22.88
CA LEU A 602 1.70 11.32 -22.79
C LEU A 602 2.69 10.20 -23.13
N THR A 603 2.42 8.96 -22.71
CA THR A 603 3.22 7.78 -23.12
C THR A 603 3.32 7.69 -24.63
N THR A 604 2.21 7.87 -25.38
CA THR A 604 2.20 7.84 -26.84
C THR A 604 2.99 9.02 -27.41
N VAL A 605 2.76 10.23 -26.91
CA VAL A 605 3.45 11.45 -27.38
C VAL A 605 4.98 11.29 -27.24
N MET A 606 5.44 10.87 -26.07
CA MET A 606 6.87 10.73 -25.79
C MET A 606 7.51 9.57 -26.58
N ALA A 607 6.77 8.49 -26.84
CA ALA A 607 7.23 7.43 -27.75
C ALA A 607 7.46 7.95 -29.18
N LEU A 608 6.55 8.78 -29.68
CA LEU A 608 6.68 9.39 -31.02
C LEU A 608 7.81 10.43 -31.09
N GLU A 609 8.09 11.15 -30.02
CA GLU A 609 9.24 12.03 -29.92
C GLU A 609 10.55 11.22 -29.89
N GLY A 610 10.58 10.09 -29.14
CA GLY A 610 11.69 9.14 -29.14
C GLY A 610 11.97 8.57 -30.55
N ILE A 611 10.91 8.19 -31.28
CA ILE A 611 11.04 7.76 -32.69
C ILE A 611 11.67 8.85 -33.56
N ALA A 612 11.23 10.09 -33.41
CA ALA A 612 11.76 11.21 -34.17
C ALA A 612 13.24 11.47 -33.84
N ASP A 613 13.66 11.32 -32.57
CA ASP A 613 15.07 11.42 -32.17
C ASP A 613 15.90 10.26 -32.73
N VAL A 614 15.45 9.03 -32.59
CA VAL A 614 16.16 7.83 -33.09
C VAL A 614 16.32 7.87 -34.61
N THR A 615 15.25 8.17 -35.37
CA THR A 615 15.32 8.24 -36.83
C THR A 615 16.26 9.37 -37.31
N ARG A 616 16.25 10.52 -36.63
CA ARG A 616 17.17 11.62 -36.92
C ARG A 616 18.63 11.21 -36.66
N ARG A 617 18.92 10.56 -35.55
CA ARG A 617 20.27 10.07 -35.19
C ARG A 617 20.75 8.96 -36.14
N LEU A 618 19.84 8.16 -36.70
CA LEU A 618 20.16 7.15 -37.73
C LEU A 618 20.18 7.71 -39.15
N GLU A 619 19.97 9.02 -39.35
CA GLU A 619 19.85 9.69 -40.66
C GLU A 619 18.76 9.06 -41.57
N LEU A 620 17.65 8.60 -40.93
CA LEU A 620 16.50 8.02 -41.63
C LEU A 620 15.40 9.06 -41.84
N SER A 621 14.71 8.97 -43.00
CA SER A 621 13.60 9.87 -43.33
C SER A 621 12.26 9.27 -42.89
N LEU A 622 11.75 9.65 -41.72
CA LEU A 622 10.47 9.18 -41.21
C LEU A 622 9.30 9.30 -42.24
N PRO A 623 9.19 10.41 -43.05
CA PRO A 623 8.19 10.51 -44.11
C PRO A 623 8.31 9.51 -45.26
N ALA A 624 9.44 8.82 -45.36
CA ALA A 624 9.67 7.78 -46.38
C ALA A 624 9.45 6.36 -45.85
N MET A 625 9.28 6.19 -44.52
CA MET A 625 9.18 4.90 -43.86
C MET A 625 7.77 4.30 -43.96
N HIS A 626 7.70 2.98 -44.09
CA HIS A 626 6.52 2.19 -43.85
C HIS A 626 6.52 1.69 -42.41
N THR A 627 5.45 1.93 -41.66
CA THR A 627 5.37 1.65 -40.22
C THR A 627 4.37 0.57 -39.88
N ALA A 628 4.79 -0.47 -39.16
CA ALA A 628 3.87 -1.44 -38.57
C ALA A 628 3.50 -1.04 -37.12
N VAL A 629 2.21 -1.04 -36.80
CA VAL A 629 1.72 -0.79 -35.45
C VAL A 629 1.14 -2.08 -34.88
N VAL A 630 1.88 -2.72 -33.98
CA VAL A 630 1.47 -3.95 -33.29
C VAL A 630 0.60 -3.58 -32.09
N GLY A 631 -0.62 -4.09 -32.05
CA GLY A 631 -1.62 -3.69 -31.05
C GLY A 631 -2.40 -2.42 -31.45
N ALA A 632 -2.55 -2.17 -32.74
CA ALA A 632 -3.20 -0.98 -33.30
C ALA A 632 -4.63 -0.72 -32.83
N THR A 633 -5.31 -1.72 -32.30
CA THR A 633 -6.68 -1.61 -31.78
C THR A 633 -6.76 -1.27 -30.29
N GLY A 634 -5.62 -1.24 -29.55
CA GLY A 634 -5.51 -0.79 -28.19
C GLY A 634 -5.44 0.75 -28.08
N ALA A 635 -5.62 1.33 -26.87
CA ALA A 635 -5.66 2.78 -26.69
C ALA A 635 -4.39 3.49 -27.21
N ILE A 636 -3.22 3.04 -26.80
CA ILE A 636 -1.92 3.59 -27.23
C ILE A 636 -1.69 3.34 -28.72
N GLY A 637 -1.85 2.09 -29.20
CA GLY A 637 -1.63 1.76 -30.61
C GLY A 637 -2.56 2.49 -31.56
N ARG A 638 -3.81 2.70 -31.16
CA ARG A 638 -4.80 3.50 -31.92
C ARG A 638 -4.38 4.97 -32.01
N LEU A 639 -4.05 5.60 -30.87
CA LEU A 639 -3.58 6.98 -30.86
C LEU A 639 -2.27 7.13 -31.66
N ALA A 640 -1.33 6.21 -31.47
CA ALA A 640 -0.08 6.19 -32.24
C ALA A 640 -0.35 6.08 -33.76
N SER A 641 -1.27 5.21 -34.19
CA SER A 641 -1.65 5.08 -35.60
C SER A 641 -2.22 6.39 -36.17
N LEU A 642 -3.08 7.07 -35.41
CA LEU A 642 -3.64 8.37 -35.79
C LEU A 642 -2.56 9.45 -35.95
N LEU A 643 -1.57 9.50 -35.04
CA LEU A 643 -0.52 10.51 -35.05
C LEU A 643 0.60 10.15 -36.06
N LEU A 644 0.93 8.87 -36.25
CA LEU A 644 1.91 8.43 -37.23
C LEU A 644 1.42 8.63 -38.67
N ALA A 645 0.11 8.53 -38.96
CA ALA A 645 -0.45 8.79 -40.26
C ALA A 645 -0.13 10.20 -40.82
N ASP A 646 0.20 11.14 -39.96
CA ASP A 646 0.67 12.47 -40.34
C ASP A 646 2.17 12.53 -40.70
N ARG A 647 2.93 11.46 -40.43
CA ARG A 647 4.41 11.50 -40.44
C ARG A 647 5.06 10.50 -41.38
N VAL A 648 4.36 9.40 -41.75
CA VAL A 648 4.95 8.23 -42.47
C VAL A 648 4.35 8.02 -43.85
N ALA A 649 5.02 7.22 -44.69
CA ALA A 649 4.58 6.93 -46.04
C ALA A 649 3.39 5.95 -46.12
N GLY A 650 3.32 5.01 -45.20
CA GLY A 650 2.28 4.02 -45.10
C GLY A 650 2.24 3.34 -43.75
N LEU A 651 1.12 2.70 -43.42
CA LEU A 651 0.90 1.99 -42.16
C LEU A 651 0.46 0.55 -42.41
N THR A 652 0.95 -0.37 -41.56
CA THR A 652 0.35 -1.70 -41.40
C THR A 652 -0.22 -1.82 -40.00
N LEU A 653 -1.54 -1.94 -39.86
CA LEU A 653 -2.21 -2.09 -38.58
C LEU A 653 -2.31 -3.57 -38.21
N ILE A 654 -1.68 -3.97 -37.12
CA ILE A 654 -1.62 -5.35 -36.66
C ILE A 654 -2.53 -5.53 -35.44
N GLY A 655 -3.58 -6.34 -35.64
CA GLY A 655 -4.57 -6.68 -34.64
C GLY A 655 -4.21 -7.93 -33.84
N ASN A 656 -4.87 -8.14 -32.70
CA ASN A 656 -4.66 -9.31 -31.85
C ASN A 656 -5.13 -10.60 -32.57
N PRO A 657 -4.26 -11.59 -32.85
CA PRO A 657 -4.61 -12.82 -33.56
C PRO A 657 -5.64 -13.69 -32.82
N ARG A 658 -5.81 -13.52 -31.51
CA ARG A 658 -6.82 -14.23 -30.71
C ARG A 658 -8.22 -13.62 -30.82
N SER A 659 -8.37 -12.43 -31.43
CA SER A 659 -9.67 -11.79 -31.66
C SER A 659 -10.24 -12.20 -33.01
N ARG A 660 -11.48 -12.72 -33.02
CA ARG A 660 -12.16 -13.09 -34.25
C ARG A 660 -12.37 -11.91 -35.22
N ASP A 661 -12.50 -10.69 -34.63
CA ASP A 661 -12.79 -9.46 -35.36
C ASP A 661 -11.56 -8.56 -35.54
N ALA A 662 -10.34 -9.12 -35.44
CA ALA A 662 -9.10 -8.34 -35.41
C ALA A 662 -8.97 -7.41 -36.64
N LEU A 663 -9.18 -7.92 -37.82
CA LEU A 663 -9.08 -7.15 -39.07
C LEU A 663 -10.21 -6.11 -39.23
N VAL A 664 -11.44 -6.42 -38.80
CA VAL A 664 -12.55 -5.47 -38.75
C VAL A 664 -12.20 -4.29 -37.85
N ARG A 665 -11.67 -4.57 -36.64
CA ARG A 665 -11.23 -3.53 -35.70
C ARG A 665 -10.08 -2.70 -36.24
N CYS A 666 -9.14 -3.30 -36.99
CA CYS A 666 -8.08 -2.54 -37.68
C CYS A 666 -8.68 -1.64 -38.78
N ARG A 667 -9.67 -2.08 -39.52
CA ARG A 667 -10.39 -1.23 -40.53
C ARG A 667 -11.10 -0.06 -39.86
N ILE A 668 -11.71 -0.25 -38.71
CA ILE A 668 -12.31 0.85 -37.91
C ILE A 668 -11.26 1.93 -37.62
N VAL A 669 -10.06 1.54 -37.17
CA VAL A 669 -8.95 2.48 -36.92
C VAL A 669 -8.50 3.17 -38.20
N ALA A 670 -8.37 2.44 -39.32
CA ALA A 670 -8.03 3.04 -40.61
C ALA A 670 -9.09 4.02 -41.11
N GLY A 671 -10.38 3.69 -40.95
CA GLY A 671 -11.48 4.59 -41.28
C GLY A 671 -11.46 5.88 -40.47
N GLU A 672 -11.09 5.79 -39.18
CA GLU A 672 -10.90 6.97 -38.32
C GLU A 672 -9.74 7.84 -38.80
N ILE A 673 -8.59 7.22 -39.18
CA ILE A 673 -7.46 7.94 -39.77
C ILE A 673 -7.90 8.64 -41.08
N TYR A 674 -8.58 7.94 -41.96
CA TYR A 674 -9.04 8.52 -43.22
C TYR A 674 -10.04 9.66 -43.03
N ALA A 675 -11.01 9.50 -42.14
CA ALA A 675 -11.97 10.55 -41.79
C ALA A 675 -11.26 11.82 -41.24
N ARG A 676 -10.26 11.63 -40.42
CA ARG A 676 -9.47 12.71 -39.84
C ARG A 676 -8.66 13.46 -40.91
N LEU A 677 -7.96 12.73 -41.78
CA LEU A 677 -7.15 13.34 -42.82
C LEU A 677 -8.03 14.06 -43.88
N MET A 678 -9.15 13.46 -44.27
CA MET A 678 -10.13 14.09 -45.20
C MET A 678 -10.81 15.32 -44.58
N GLY A 679 -11.06 15.31 -43.24
CA GLY A 679 -11.60 16.44 -42.50
C GLY A 679 -10.66 17.66 -42.49
N ARG A 680 -9.35 17.42 -42.35
CA ARG A 680 -8.32 18.48 -42.39
C ARG A 680 -8.18 19.19 -43.71
N ALA A 681 -8.47 18.50 -44.80
CA ALA A 681 -8.46 19.10 -46.15
C ALA A 681 -9.47 20.25 -46.31
N LYS A 682 -10.47 20.37 -45.44
CA LYS A 682 -11.49 21.41 -45.41
C LYS A 682 -11.10 22.65 -44.58
N VAL A 683 -9.98 22.62 -43.87
CA VAL A 683 -9.50 23.75 -43.05
C VAL A 683 -8.76 24.75 -43.96
N THR A 684 -8.99 26.06 -43.79
CA THR A 684 -8.36 27.10 -44.62
C THR A 684 -7.45 27.99 -43.73
N PRO A 685 -6.12 28.11 -44.01
CA PRO A 685 -5.36 27.34 -45.03
C PRO A 685 -5.19 25.88 -44.63
N PRO A 686 -5.14 24.95 -45.59
CA PRO A 686 -4.95 23.54 -45.28
C PRO A 686 -3.55 23.32 -44.66
N PRO A 687 -3.42 22.43 -43.68
CA PRO A 687 -2.12 22.07 -43.13
C PRO A 687 -1.26 21.37 -44.20
N VAL A 688 0.07 21.34 -43.98
CA VAL A 688 1.00 20.62 -44.88
C VAL A 688 0.55 19.15 -45.00
N ALA A 689 0.33 18.68 -46.21
CA ALA A 689 -0.17 17.34 -46.43
C ALA A 689 0.87 16.27 -46.09
N SER A 690 0.52 15.30 -45.22
CA SER A 690 1.34 14.13 -44.94
C SER A 690 1.51 13.24 -46.17
N PRO A 691 2.48 12.29 -46.19
CA PRO A 691 2.62 11.39 -47.33
C PRO A 691 1.33 10.59 -47.59
N ILE A 692 0.64 10.11 -46.54
CA ILE A 692 -0.66 9.40 -46.66
C ILE A 692 -1.76 10.36 -47.18
N ASP A 693 -1.85 11.60 -46.65
CA ASP A 693 -2.83 12.59 -47.11
C ASP A 693 -2.64 12.94 -48.58
N ARG A 694 -1.40 13.05 -49.07
CA ARG A 694 -1.10 13.25 -50.49
C ARG A 694 -1.65 12.10 -51.34
N GLN A 695 -1.38 10.85 -50.98
CA GLN A 695 -1.89 9.67 -51.66
C GLN A 695 -3.43 9.64 -51.71
N LEU A 696 -4.08 9.98 -50.58
CA LEU A 696 -5.53 10.09 -50.48
C LEU A 696 -6.08 11.17 -51.45
N ARG A 697 -5.44 12.34 -51.47
CA ARG A 697 -5.87 13.44 -52.40
C ARG A 697 -5.69 13.06 -53.86
N GLU A 698 -4.62 12.37 -54.20
CA GLU A 698 -4.38 11.90 -55.59
C GLU A 698 -5.49 10.95 -56.07
N VAL A 699 -5.90 10.00 -55.25
CA VAL A 699 -6.88 8.95 -55.64
C VAL A 699 -8.32 9.42 -55.38
N LEU A 700 -8.61 10.00 -54.24
CA LEU A 700 -9.99 10.37 -53.86
C LEU A 700 -10.38 11.79 -54.33
N GLY A 701 -9.41 12.68 -54.52
CA GLY A 701 -9.68 14.04 -54.97
C GLY A 701 -10.54 14.10 -56.25
N PRO A 702 -10.18 13.40 -57.31
CA PRO A 702 -11.00 13.31 -58.52
C PRO A 702 -12.43 12.79 -58.28
N LEU A 703 -12.60 11.83 -57.35
CA LEU A 703 -13.92 11.26 -57.01
C LEU A 703 -14.78 12.25 -56.21
N LEU A 704 -14.16 13.13 -55.44
CA LEU A 704 -14.83 14.11 -54.60
C LEU A 704 -15.14 15.44 -55.29
N THR A 705 -14.37 15.81 -56.29
CA THR A 705 -14.47 17.12 -56.97
C THR A 705 -15.11 17.06 -58.36
N THR A 706 -15.07 15.88 -59.01
CA THR A 706 -15.65 15.74 -60.36
C THR A 706 -17.17 15.51 -60.28
N PRO A 707 -17.99 16.26 -61.05
CA PRO A 707 -19.44 16.00 -61.12
C PRO A 707 -19.74 14.55 -61.47
N LEU A 708 -20.71 13.91 -60.80
CA LEU A 708 -21.06 12.49 -60.96
C LEU A 708 -21.30 12.10 -62.42
N LEU A 709 -21.87 13.02 -63.26
CA LEU A 709 -22.10 12.83 -64.64
C LEU A 709 -20.84 12.70 -65.53
N ARG A 710 -19.68 13.08 -65.05
CA ARG A 710 -18.37 12.99 -65.67
C ARG A 710 -17.51 11.85 -65.21
N LEU A 711 -17.98 11.11 -64.22
CA LEU A 711 -17.30 9.93 -63.71
C LEU A 711 -17.69 8.70 -64.50
N THR A 712 -16.79 7.72 -64.56
CA THR A 712 -17.09 6.43 -65.14
C THR A 712 -18.16 5.64 -64.36
N ALA A 713 -18.84 4.69 -64.97
CA ALA A 713 -19.84 3.88 -64.30
C ALA A 713 -19.31 3.16 -63.06
N ALA A 714 -18.02 2.79 -63.02
CA ALA A 714 -17.36 2.22 -61.86
C ALA A 714 -17.01 3.23 -60.74
N GLN A 715 -16.81 4.49 -61.09
CA GLN A 715 -16.44 5.57 -60.12
C GLN A 715 -17.66 6.20 -59.45
N VAL A 716 -18.83 6.20 -60.10
CA VAL A 716 -20.05 6.83 -59.54
C VAL A 716 -20.47 6.24 -58.19
N PRO A 717 -20.50 4.90 -57.99
CA PRO A 717 -20.84 4.34 -56.67
C PRO A 717 -19.86 4.74 -55.58
N LEU A 718 -18.56 4.79 -55.88
CA LEU A 718 -17.50 5.17 -54.94
C LEU A 718 -17.60 6.65 -54.54
N ALA A 719 -17.78 7.54 -55.52
CA ALA A 719 -17.98 8.95 -55.28
C ALA A 719 -19.23 9.22 -54.42
N ARG A 720 -20.35 8.54 -54.74
CA ARG A 720 -21.57 8.66 -53.94
C ARG A 720 -21.36 8.17 -52.53
N ALA A 721 -20.72 7.01 -52.34
CA ALA A 721 -20.40 6.48 -51.01
C ALA A 721 -19.52 7.45 -50.18
N LEU A 722 -18.53 8.12 -50.80
CA LEU A 722 -17.68 9.11 -50.17
C LEU A 722 -18.42 10.39 -49.79
N HIS A 723 -19.41 10.82 -50.58
CA HIS A 723 -20.21 12.04 -50.33
C HIS A 723 -21.33 11.81 -49.29
N GLU A 724 -21.95 10.64 -49.27
CA GLU A 724 -23.12 10.31 -48.45
C GLU A 724 -22.73 9.82 -47.05
N GLN A 725 -21.45 9.48 -46.80
CA GLN A 725 -21.01 8.92 -45.51
C GLN A 725 -21.11 9.92 -44.36
N ARG A 726 -22.08 9.69 -43.46
CA ARG A 726 -22.03 10.19 -42.07
C ARG A 726 -21.21 9.20 -41.23
N VAL A 727 -19.98 9.56 -40.92
CA VAL A 727 -19.09 8.75 -40.07
C VAL A 727 -19.27 9.19 -38.64
N VAL A 728 -20.14 8.50 -37.90
CA VAL A 728 -20.46 8.82 -36.49
C VAL A 728 -20.24 7.64 -35.54
N ASP A 729 -20.00 6.43 -36.10
CA ASP A 729 -19.85 5.19 -35.35
C ASP A 729 -18.84 4.22 -35.97
N ASP A 730 -18.60 3.10 -35.31
CA ASP A 730 -17.64 2.07 -35.75
C ASP A 730 -17.99 1.48 -37.10
N ASP A 731 -19.26 1.27 -37.38
CA ASP A 731 -19.73 0.76 -38.69
C ASP A 731 -19.46 1.79 -39.80
N GLY A 732 -19.61 3.07 -39.53
CA GLY A 732 -19.28 4.16 -40.44
C GLY A 732 -17.81 4.22 -40.78
N TYR A 733 -16.93 4.07 -39.77
CA TYR A 733 -15.49 4.02 -39.97
C TYR A 733 -15.06 2.79 -40.78
N GLU A 734 -15.62 1.61 -40.49
CA GLU A 734 -15.31 0.39 -41.24
C GLU A 734 -15.75 0.54 -42.72
N ARG A 735 -16.94 1.06 -42.96
CA ARG A 735 -17.44 1.31 -44.36
C ARG A 735 -16.53 2.29 -45.09
N LEU A 736 -16.08 3.38 -44.44
CA LEU A 736 -15.17 4.33 -45.06
C LEU A 736 -13.85 3.66 -45.45
N ALA A 737 -13.25 2.85 -44.57
CA ALA A 737 -12.02 2.12 -44.88
C ALA A 737 -12.19 1.22 -46.12
N ARG A 738 -13.26 0.43 -46.20
CA ARG A 738 -13.56 -0.41 -47.36
C ARG A 738 -13.76 0.40 -48.62
N THR A 739 -14.41 1.54 -48.53
CA THR A 739 -14.62 2.44 -49.69
C THR A 739 -13.28 2.97 -50.20
N VAL A 740 -12.36 3.35 -49.32
CA VAL A 740 -11.00 3.81 -49.65
C VAL A 740 -10.19 2.67 -50.27
N GLU A 741 -10.16 1.47 -49.67
CA GLU A 741 -9.53 0.27 -50.24
C GLU A 741 -10.01 0.02 -51.67
N THR A 742 -11.33 0.05 -51.90
CA THR A 742 -11.93 -0.17 -53.22
C THR A 742 -11.55 0.93 -54.22
N ALA A 743 -11.48 2.19 -53.77
CA ALA A 743 -11.10 3.31 -54.63
C ALA A 743 -9.62 3.21 -55.09
N PHE A 744 -8.73 2.82 -54.19
CA PHE A 744 -7.32 2.60 -54.50
C PHE A 744 -7.13 1.42 -55.46
N ALA A 745 -7.79 0.29 -55.19
CA ALA A 745 -7.76 -0.88 -56.07
C ALA A 745 -8.27 -0.53 -57.48
N ALA A 746 -9.35 0.27 -57.59
CA ALA A 746 -9.88 0.75 -58.91
C ALA A 746 -8.90 1.71 -59.59
N ALA A 747 -8.02 2.37 -58.90
CA ALA A 747 -6.93 3.18 -59.42
C ALA A 747 -5.64 2.38 -59.73
N GLY A 748 -5.65 1.06 -59.55
CA GLY A 748 -4.48 0.19 -59.74
C GLY A 748 -3.37 0.42 -58.71
N ARG A 749 -3.72 0.86 -57.48
CA ARG A 749 -2.78 1.21 -56.39
C ARG A 749 -3.18 0.47 -55.13
N ASP A 750 -2.21 0.20 -54.27
CA ASP A 750 -2.47 -0.28 -52.93
C ASP A 750 -2.87 0.88 -52.02
N ALA A 751 -3.78 0.62 -51.07
CA ALA A 751 -4.17 1.61 -50.07
C ALA A 751 -3.00 1.86 -49.11
N PRO A 752 -2.82 3.12 -48.63
CA PRO A 752 -1.67 3.46 -47.77
C PRO A 752 -1.71 2.84 -46.36
N ILE A 753 -2.82 2.18 -46.00
CA ILE A 753 -2.98 1.45 -44.73
C ILE A 753 -3.35 -0.01 -45.07
N ALA A 754 -2.46 -0.92 -44.64
CA ALA A 754 -2.61 -2.36 -44.72
C ALA A 754 -2.99 -2.98 -43.37
N PHE A 755 -3.42 -4.24 -43.37
CA PHE A 755 -3.88 -4.95 -42.18
C PHE A 755 -3.24 -6.32 -42.03
N ALA A 756 -2.87 -6.70 -40.84
CA ALA A 756 -2.39 -8.03 -40.52
C ALA A 756 -2.80 -8.47 -39.12
N THR A 757 -2.68 -9.74 -38.83
CA THR A 757 -2.82 -10.30 -37.46
C THR A 757 -1.50 -10.77 -36.87
N ASP A 758 -0.43 -10.77 -37.65
CA ASP A 758 0.92 -11.16 -37.29
C ASP A 758 1.89 -10.33 -38.13
N LEU A 759 2.99 -9.85 -37.54
CA LEU A 759 3.99 -9.05 -38.26
C LEU A 759 4.62 -9.82 -39.42
N ARG A 760 4.82 -11.16 -39.30
CA ARG A 760 5.31 -12.05 -40.35
C ARG A 760 4.39 -12.22 -41.54
N LYS A 761 3.12 -11.86 -41.39
CA LYS A 761 2.08 -11.92 -42.43
C LYS A 761 1.78 -10.55 -43.03
N ALA A 762 2.55 -9.55 -42.68
CA ALA A 762 2.43 -8.22 -43.25
C ALA A 762 2.85 -8.26 -44.73
N GLU A 763 2.04 -7.72 -45.62
CA GLU A 763 2.31 -7.70 -47.08
C GLU A 763 3.51 -6.80 -47.41
N LEU A 764 3.75 -5.78 -46.63
CA LEU A 764 4.85 -4.82 -46.81
C LEU A 764 5.87 -4.92 -45.67
N PRO A 765 7.16 -4.87 -46.00
CA PRO A 765 8.21 -4.82 -44.98
C PRO A 765 8.12 -3.52 -44.19
N ALA A 766 8.28 -3.60 -42.88
CA ALA A 766 8.21 -2.44 -42.00
C ALA A 766 9.60 -1.91 -41.69
N ASP A 767 9.87 -0.63 -42.01
CA ASP A 767 11.09 0.09 -41.64
C ASP A 767 11.04 0.50 -40.13
N LEU A 768 9.82 0.76 -39.63
CA LEU A 768 9.55 1.12 -38.26
C LEU A 768 8.47 0.20 -37.68
N VAL A 769 8.71 -0.36 -36.51
CA VAL A 769 7.72 -1.18 -35.78
C VAL A 769 7.40 -0.50 -34.45
N PHE A 770 6.15 -0.11 -34.27
CA PHE A 770 5.65 0.43 -33.00
C PHE A 770 4.89 -0.67 -32.25
N VAL A 771 5.32 -1.02 -31.05
CA VAL A 771 4.73 -2.14 -30.27
C VAL A 771 4.00 -1.61 -29.05
N ALA A 772 2.67 -1.85 -28.99
CA ALA A 772 1.79 -1.40 -27.92
C ALA A 772 0.74 -2.47 -27.60
N THR A 773 1.19 -3.63 -27.10
CA THR A 773 0.28 -4.71 -26.71
C THR A 773 0.22 -4.91 -25.20
N ASN A 774 -0.84 -5.60 -24.76
CA ASN A 774 -1.05 -5.95 -23.36
C ASN A 774 -0.68 -7.43 -23.10
N SER A 775 0.27 -7.99 -23.86
CA SER A 775 0.72 -9.36 -23.68
C SER A 775 1.73 -9.45 -22.52
N ASP A 776 1.62 -10.50 -21.75
CA ASP A 776 2.58 -10.91 -20.74
C ASP A 776 3.75 -11.75 -21.31
N ALA A 777 3.74 -12.01 -22.63
CA ALA A 777 4.75 -12.77 -23.34
C ALA A 777 5.37 -11.95 -24.48
N SER A 778 6.65 -12.23 -24.79
CA SER A 778 7.32 -11.68 -25.97
C SER A 778 6.63 -12.15 -27.23
N LEU A 779 6.19 -11.19 -28.08
CA LEU A 779 5.45 -11.44 -29.32
C LEU A 779 6.30 -11.24 -30.56
N ILE A 780 7.35 -10.45 -30.48
CA ILE A 780 8.20 -10.08 -31.61
C ILE A 780 9.49 -10.88 -31.54
N ALA A 781 9.66 -11.81 -32.44
CA ALA A 781 10.86 -12.62 -32.61
C ALA A 781 11.77 -12.05 -33.72
N ALA A 782 13.01 -12.50 -33.79
CA ALA A 782 14.02 -11.98 -34.70
C ALA A 782 13.68 -12.17 -36.18
N ASP A 783 12.99 -13.26 -36.51
CA ASP A 783 12.52 -13.60 -37.87
C ASP A 783 11.32 -12.76 -38.36
N ALA A 784 10.67 -12.05 -37.45
CA ALA A 784 9.53 -11.18 -37.77
C ALA A 784 9.95 -9.77 -38.20
N LEU A 785 11.24 -9.42 -38.07
CA LEU A 785 11.75 -8.07 -38.30
C LEU A 785 12.56 -8.00 -39.58
N THR A 786 12.25 -7.02 -40.40
CA THR A 786 13.03 -6.69 -41.61
C THR A 786 14.44 -6.24 -41.30
N ALA A 787 15.37 -6.45 -42.18
CA ALA A 787 16.72 -5.96 -42.06
C ALA A 787 16.72 -4.42 -41.96
N GLY A 788 17.42 -3.91 -40.98
CA GLY A 788 17.49 -2.47 -40.72
C GLY A 788 16.29 -1.86 -40.02
N ALA A 789 15.36 -2.64 -39.50
CA ALA A 789 14.18 -2.11 -38.81
C ALA A 789 14.50 -1.36 -37.50
N VAL A 790 13.74 -0.31 -37.27
CA VAL A 790 13.71 0.39 -35.95
C VAL A 790 12.49 -0.07 -35.17
N VAL A 791 12.65 -0.49 -33.94
CA VAL A 791 11.57 -0.99 -33.09
C VAL A 791 11.41 -0.12 -31.85
N CYS A 792 10.25 0.48 -31.70
CA CYS A 792 9.85 1.23 -30.51
C CYS A 792 8.86 0.38 -29.69
N ASP A 793 9.29 -0.16 -28.55
CA ASP A 793 8.47 -0.99 -27.67
C ASP A 793 7.98 -0.17 -26.46
N VAL A 794 6.66 0.11 -26.40
CA VAL A 794 6.01 0.79 -25.26
C VAL A 794 5.36 -0.19 -24.30
N ALA A 795 5.40 -1.50 -24.58
CA ALA A 795 4.77 -2.50 -23.74
C ALA A 795 5.53 -2.71 -22.43
N ARG A 796 4.78 -3.01 -21.36
CA ARG A 796 5.34 -3.43 -20.07
C ARG A 796 4.53 -4.63 -19.54
N PRO A 797 5.16 -5.80 -19.40
CA PRO A 797 6.56 -6.13 -19.74
C PRO A 797 6.86 -5.99 -21.24
N PRO A 798 8.17 -5.89 -21.65
CA PRO A 798 8.56 -5.75 -23.06
C PRO A 798 8.06 -6.90 -23.91
N ASN A 799 7.58 -6.58 -25.11
CA ASN A 799 7.07 -7.59 -26.06
C ASN A 799 8.07 -7.99 -27.15
N VAL A 800 9.22 -7.31 -27.23
CA VAL A 800 10.34 -7.71 -28.08
C VAL A 800 11.19 -8.73 -27.34
N ALA A 801 11.44 -9.88 -27.94
CA ALA A 801 12.25 -10.92 -27.33
C ALA A 801 13.71 -10.43 -27.14
N ARG A 802 14.33 -10.78 -26.01
CA ARG A 802 15.70 -10.37 -25.70
C ARG A 802 16.72 -10.88 -26.72
N GLU A 803 16.46 -12.05 -27.30
CA GLU A 803 17.27 -12.63 -28.37
C GLU A 803 17.35 -11.73 -29.62
N VAL A 804 16.33 -10.87 -29.85
CA VAL A 804 16.38 -9.89 -30.95
C VAL A 804 17.51 -8.91 -30.74
N VAL A 805 17.60 -8.38 -29.51
CA VAL A 805 18.63 -7.41 -29.12
C VAL A 805 20.04 -8.02 -29.17
N GLU A 806 20.15 -9.29 -28.78
CA GLU A 806 21.41 -10.02 -28.68
C GLU A 806 21.90 -10.58 -30.03
N SER A 807 20.99 -10.87 -30.99
CA SER A 807 21.36 -11.55 -32.26
C SER A 807 21.23 -10.70 -33.52
N ARG A 808 20.58 -9.52 -33.44
CA ARG A 808 20.30 -8.69 -34.62
C ARG A 808 21.00 -7.32 -34.52
N ASP A 809 22.24 -7.27 -34.97
CA ASP A 809 23.05 -6.04 -34.98
C ASP A 809 22.53 -4.97 -35.96
N ASP A 810 21.74 -5.36 -36.93
CA ASP A 810 21.11 -4.52 -37.94
C ASP A 810 19.80 -3.87 -37.48
N VAL A 811 19.19 -4.37 -36.40
CA VAL A 811 17.91 -3.87 -35.86
C VAL A 811 18.16 -3.02 -34.62
N LEU A 812 17.59 -1.82 -34.55
CA LEU A 812 17.63 -1.01 -33.34
C LEU A 812 16.31 -1.15 -32.57
N VAL A 813 16.38 -1.72 -31.36
CA VAL A 813 15.25 -1.79 -30.43
C VAL A 813 15.42 -0.75 -29.34
N PHE A 814 14.39 0.02 -29.05
CA PHE A 814 14.39 0.95 -27.90
C PHE A 814 13.06 0.99 -27.18
N GLU A 815 13.11 1.36 -25.92
CA GLU A 815 11.96 1.47 -25.02
C GLU A 815 11.25 2.80 -25.26
N GLY A 816 10.00 2.73 -25.74
CA GLY A 816 9.18 3.92 -26.01
C GLY A 816 8.47 4.45 -24.78
N GLY A 817 8.10 5.73 -24.80
CA GLY A 817 7.30 6.35 -23.74
C GLY A 817 8.05 6.62 -22.45
N LEU A 818 9.37 6.62 -22.46
CA LEU A 818 10.19 7.09 -21.34
C LEU A 818 10.31 8.61 -21.37
N VAL A 819 10.34 9.18 -20.18
CA VAL A 819 10.32 10.62 -19.96
C VAL A 819 11.46 11.04 -19.05
N GLU A 820 12.09 12.15 -19.35
CA GLU A 820 13.07 12.80 -18.49
C GLU A 820 12.49 14.09 -17.88
N LEU A 821 12.56 14.19 -16.54
CA LEU A 821 12.19 15.39 -15.80
C LEU A 821 13.34 16.41 -15.84
N PRO A 822 13.03 17.72 -15.68
CA PRO A 822 14.04 18.77 -15.67
C PRO A 822 15.00 18.69 -14.46
N GLU A 823 14.55 18.14 -13.34
CA GLU A 823 15.35 17.86 -12.16
C GLU A 823 15.29 16.38 -11.80
N PRO A 824 16.39 15.78 -11.32
CA PRO A 824 16.41 14.38 -10.92
C PRO A 824 15.51 14.15 -9.69
N VAL A 825 14.67 13.12 -9.76
CA VAL A 825 13.80 12.68 -8.67
C VAL A 825 13.98 11.18 -8.48
N HIS A 826 14.02 10.72 -7.24
CA HIS A 826 14.01 9.31 -6.91
C HIS A 826 12.59 8.78 -6.74
N PHE A 827 12.34 7.57 -7.24
CA PHE A 827 11.03 6.91 -7.21
C PHE A 827 11.04 5.64 -6.34
N GLY A 828 11.87 5.62 -5.32
CA GLY A 828 12.10 4.41 -4.53
C GLY A 828 13.10 3.46 -5.19
N PRO A 829 13.03 2.15 -4.92
CA PRO A 829 13.92 1.20 -5.55
C PRO A 829 13.78 1.28 -7.06
N ASN A 830 14.92 1.39 -7.73
CA ASN A 830 14.98 1.56 -9.18
C ASN A 830 14.72 0.22 -9.89
N LEU A 831 13.47 -0.22 -9.90
CA LEU A 831 13.03 -1.48 -10.51
C LEU A 831 13.31 -1.55 -12.01
N LEU A 832 13.36 -0.41 -12.68
CA LEU A 832 13.52 -0.32 -14.13
C LEU A 832 14.95 -0.06 -14.57
N GLY A 833 15.89 0.15 -13.62
CA GLY A 833 17.32 0.37 -13.92
C GLY A 833 17.65 1.76 -14.44
N PHE A 834 16.70 2.70 -14.50
CA PHE A 834 16.94 4.04 -15.06
C PHE A 834 17.67 4.96 -14.08
N ARG A 835 18.42 5.93 -14.60
CA ARG A 835 19.01 6.99 -13.78
C ARG A 835 17.93 7.89 -13.17
N PRO A 836 18.21 8.57 -12.04
CA PRO A 836 17.28 9.51 -11.42
C PRO A 836 16.74 10.55 -12.42
N GLY A 837 15.44 10.82 -12.36
CA GLY A 837 14.74 11.74 -13.25
C GLY A 837 14.17 11.09 -14.52
N ILE A 838 14.50 9.85 -14.84
CA ILE A 838 13.84 9.10 -15.92
C ILE A 838 12.70 8.27 -15.34
N MET A 839 11.52 8.35 -15.96
CA MET A 839 10.32 7.64 -15.55
C MET A 839 9.46 7.20 -16.73
N LEU A 840 8.46 6.39 -16.44
CA LEU A 840 7.44 6.00 -17.41
C LEU A 840 6.50 7.17 -17.73
N GLY A 841 6.07 7.29 -18.98
CA GLY A 841 5.18 8.35 -19.45
C GLY A 841 3.85 8.43 -18.71
N CYS A 842 3.30 7.28 -18.26
CA CYS A 842 2.05 7.27 -17.49
C CYS A 842 2.20 7.93 -16.10
N LEU A 843 3.32 7.73 -15.43
CA LEU A 843 3.62 8.44 -14.18
C LEU A 843 3.92 9.91 -14.47
N ALA A 844 4.69 10.20 -15.51
CA ALA A 844 5.01 11.57 -15.91
C ALA A 844 3.77 12.39 -16.28
N GLU A 845 2.75 11.79 -16.91
CA GLU A 845 1.48 12.45 -17.18
C GLU A 845 0.79 12.88 -15.87
N THR A 846 0.76 12.00 -14.88
CA THR A 846 0.17 12.30 -13.57
C THR A 846 0.91 13.43 -12.87
N VAL A 847 2.25 13.39 -12.87
CA VAL A 847 3.10 14.46 -12.33
C VAL A 847 2.86 15.77 -13.06
N LEU A 848 2.81 15.75 -14.39
CA LEU A 848 2.64 16.90 -15.24
C LEU A 848 1.29 17.63 -14.98
N LEU A 849 0.21 16.86 -14.91
CA LEU A 849 -1.12 17.36 -14.58
C LEU A 849 -1.16 17.95 -13.16
N ALA A 850 -0.52 17.30 -12.20
CA ALA A 850 -0.37 17.85 -10.86
C ALA A 850 0.43 19.15 -10.86
N LEU A 851 1.56 19.25 -11.57
CA LEU A 851 2.36 20.47 -11.69
C LEU A 851 1.58 21.64 -12.31
N GLU A 852 0.68 21.36 -13.24
CA GLU A 852 -0.21 22.38 -13.79
C GLU A 852 -1.34 22.72 -12.82
N GLY A 853 -1.76 21.78 -11.97
CA GLY A 853 -2.93 21.89 -11.10
C GLY A 853 -4.22 21.57 -11.84
N ASP A 854 -4.14 20.72 -12.85
CA ASP A 854 -5.30 20.22 -13.60
C ASP A 854 -5.89 19.00 -12.89
N ASP A 855 -7.03 19.19 -12.24
CA ASP A 855 -7.75 18.18 -11.45
C ASP A 855 -8.89 17.52 -12.27
N ARG A 856 -8.83 17.53 -13.58
CA ARG A 856 -9.81 16.85 -14.45
C ARG A 856 -9.33 15.46 -14.81
N ASP A 857 -10.28 14.62 -15.22
CA ASP A 857 -9.97 13.30 -15.77
C ASP A 857 -9.27 13.42 -17.12
N HIS A 858 -8.20 12.64 -17.34
CA HIS A 858 -7.39 12.65 -18.54
C HIS A 858 -7.12 11.24 -19.07
N SER A 859 -6.80 11.13 -20.37
CA SER A 859 -6.44 9.83 -21.00
C SER A 859 -7.48 8.74 -20.76
N ILE A 860 -8.77 9.07 -20.88
CA ILE A 860 -9.87 8.18 -20.48
C ILE A 860 -10.34 7.31 -21.64
N GLY A 861 -10.41 6.00 -21.38
CA GLY A 861 -11.02 5.02 -22.27
C GLY A 861 -10.13 4.52 -23.40
N PRO A 862 -10.70 3.71 -24.33
CA PRO A 862 -9.94 3.11 -25.42
C PRO A 862 -9.74 4.06 -26.61
N ARG A 863 -10.50 5.15 -26.69
CA ARG A 863 -10.43 6.18 -27.74
C ARG A 863 -9.89 7.47 -27.17
N LEU A 864 -8.56 7.61 -27.26
CA LEU A 864 -7.86 8.81 -26.81
C LEU A 864 -7.94 9.90 -27.89
N ASP A 865 -8.13 11.14 -27.46
CA ASP A 865 -8.27 12.29 -28.35
C ASP A 865 -6.90 12.81 -28.82
N PRO A 866 -6.64 12.91 -30.15
CA PRO A 866 -5.43 13.57 -30.64
C PRO A 866 -5.27 15.02 -30.19
N ALA A 867 -6.34 15.74 -29.86
CA ALA A 867 -6.27 17.10 -29.32
C ALA A 867 -5.69 17.10 -27.89
N GLU A 868 -6.00 16.09 -27.09
CA GLU A 868 -5.41 15.90 -25.77
C GLU A 868 -3.90 15.60 -25.86
N ALA A 869 -3.48 14.86 -26.90
CA ALA A 869 -2.06 14.62 -27.15
C ALA A 869 -1.30 15.93 -27.41
N GLU A 870 -1.87 16.84 -28.17
CA GLU A 870 -1.27 18.17 -28.38
C GLU A 870 -1.26 19.01 -27.10
N TYR A 871 -2.35 18.98 -26.32
CA TYR A 871 -2.41 19.65 -25.03
C TYR A 871 -1.29 19.18 -24.09
N LEU A 872 -1.14 17.86 -23.91
CA LEU A 872 -0.12 17.32 -23.03
C LEU A 872 1.30 17.54 -23.57
N ARG A 873 1.49 17.55 -24.90
CA ARG A 873 2.78 17.91 -25.52
C ARG A 873 3.20 19.34 -25.19
N VAL A 874 2.29 20.29 -25.35
CA VAL A 874 2.56 21.71 -25.01
C VAL A 874 2.80 21.88 -23.52
N LEU A 875 2.07 21.14 -22.67
CA LEU A 875 2.23 21.17 -21.24
C LEU A 875 3.60 20.59 -20.82
N ALA A 876 4.02 19.48 -21.42
CA ALA A 876 5.34 18.87 -21.19
C ALA A 876 6.46 19.85 -21.54
N GLU A 877 6.38 20.50 -22.70
CA GLU A 877 7.33 21.53 -23.11
C GLU A 877 7.40 22.69 -22.11
N ARG A 878 6.24 23.20 -21.66
CA ARG A 878 6.15 24.28 -20.65
C ARG A 878 6.87 23.91 -19.36
N HIS A 879 6.67 22.71 -18.84
CA HIS A 879 7.26 22.25 -17.58
C HIS A 879 8.70 21.72 -17.73
N GLY A 880 9.23 21.61 -18.94
CA GLY A 880 10.57 21.11 -19.22
C GLY A 880 10.68 19.58 -19.18
N VAL A 881 9.56 18.91 -19.32
CA VAL A 881 9.46 17.44 -19.43
C VAL A 881 9.68 17.05 -20.89
N ARG A 882 10.55 16.07 -21.16
CA ARG A 882 10.90 15.69 -22.53
C ARG A 882 10.99 14.16 -22.65
N ALA A 883 11.01 13.67 -23.88
CA ALA A 883 11.33 12.25 -24.11
C ALA A 883 12.74 11.96 -23.58
N ALA A 884 12.89 10.86 -22.86
CA ALA A 884 14.17 10.42 -22.34
C ALA A 884 15.08 9.97 -23.50
N PRO A 885 16.41 10.02 -23.33
CA PRO A 885 17.31 9.37 -24.27
C PRO A 885 16.90 7.91 -24.53
N PRO A 886 17.07 7.36 -25.73
CA PRO A 886 16.68 5.99 -26.05
C PRO A 886 17.38 4.97 -25.14
N HIS A 887 16.61 4.06 -24.56
CA HIS A 887 17.08 2.96 -23.70
C HIS A 887 16.73 1.62 -24.34
N CYS A 888 17.55 0.63 -24.08
CA CYS A 888 17.26 -0.77 -24.41
C CYS A 888 17.60 -1.67 -23.21
N CYS A 889 16.64 -2.48 -22.75
CA CYS A 889 16.80 -3.33 -21.57
C CYS A 889 17.27 -2.57 -20.30
N GLY A 890 16.76 -1.34 -20.13
CA GLY A 890 17.11 -0.47 -18.99
C GLY A 890 18.43 0.29 -19.14
N VAL A 891 19.16 0.12 -20.25
CA VAL A 891 20.44 0.77 -20.51
C VAL A 891 20.27 1.86 -21.57
N GLU A 892 20.83 3.05 -21.32
CA GLU A 892 20.83 4.15 -22.28
C GLU A 892 21.73 3.82 -23.49
N LEU A 893 21.18 4.00 -24.70
CA LEU A 893 21.92 3.78 -25.95
C LEU A 893 22.89 4.93 -26.22
N GLY A 894 24.20 4.60 -26.32
CA GLY A 894 25.27 5.55 -26.57
C GLY A 894 25.50 5.83 -28.07
N GLU A 895 26.37 6.80 -28.37
CA GLU A 895 26.75 7.15 -29.74
C GLU A 895 27.33 5.97 -30.52
N GLU A 896 28.05 5.07 -29.86
CA GLU A 896 28.61 3.87 -30.47
C GLU A 896 27.53 2.90 -30.98
N ASP A 897 26.44 2.78 -30.22
CA ASP A 897 25.25 1.97 -30.60
C ASP A 897 24.63 2.51 -31.87
N PHE A 898 24.48 3.82 -32.00
CA PHE A 898 23.96 4.47 -33.20
C PHE A 898 24.94 4.32 -34.38
N ALA A 899 26.21 4.57 -34.16
CA ALA A 899 27.25 4.44 -35.24
C ALA A 899 27.34 3.01 -35.79
N LYS A 900 27.20 1.99 -34.93
CA LYS A 900 27.14 0.58 -35.35
C LYS A 900 25.97 0.35 -36.31
N ARG A 901 24.79 0.83 -35.96
CA ARG A 901 23.56 0.63 -36.74
C ARG A 901 23.54 1.49 -38.01
N GLN A 902 24.07 2.71 -37.96
CA GLN A 902 24.26 3.52 -39.19
C GLN A 902 25.11 2.78 -40.25
N ARG A 903 26.20 2.13 -39.80
CA ARG A 903 27.04 1.33 -40.72
C ARG A 903 26.28 0.13 -41.29
N ALA A 904 25.48 -0.57 -40.47
CA ALA A 904 24.65 -1.69 -40.93
C ALA A 904 23.58 -1.22 -41.95
N HIS A 905 22.90 -0.11 -41.68
CA HIS A 905 21.95 0.50 -42.61
C HIS A 905 22.58 0.95 -43.92
N ALA A 906 23.81 1.52 -43.89
CA ALA A 906 24.53 1.93 -45.08
C ALA A 906 24.91 0.69 -45.94
N ALA A 907 25.38 -0.39 -45.32
CA ALA A 907 25.70 -1.64 -46.02
C ALA A 907 24.45 -2.24 -46.69
N LEU A 908 23.30 -2.31 -45.99
CA LEU A 908 22.05 -2.78 -46.54
C LEU A 908 21.53 -1.95 -47.74
N ARG A 909 21.73 -0.61 -47.73
CA ARG A 909 21.39 0.26 -48.86
C ARG A 909 22.24 -0.05 -50.08
N VAL A 910 23.49 -0.39 -49.93
CA VAL A 910 24.44 -0.78 -51.02
C VAL A 910 23.97 -2.12 -51.59
N GLU A 911 23.68 -3.13 -50.78
CA GLU A 911 23.21 -4.44 -51.25
C GLU A 911 21.89 -4.33 -52.04
N LEU A 912 20.89 -3.57 -51.49
CA LEU A 912 19.62 -3.35 -52.21
C LEU A 912 19.76 -2.53 -53.51
N ALA A 913 20.77 -1.69 -53.62
CA ALA A 913 21.10 -0.96 -54.86
C ALA A 913 21.73 -1.85 -55.90
N VAL A 914 22.57 -2.79 -55.49
CA VAL A 914 23.20 -3.81 -56.35
C VAL A 914 22.15 -4.77 -56.89
N ASP A 915 21.23 -5.29 -56.05
CA ASP A 915 20.15 -6.19 -56.49
C ASP A 915 19.17 -5.52 -57.49
N LYS A 916 18.89 -4.23 -57.30
CA LYS A 916 18.11 -3.45 -58.27
C LYS A 916 18.87 -3.14 -59.57
N GLY A 917 20.20 -3.04 -59.51
CA GLY A 917 21.06 -2.84 -60.66
C GLY A 917 21.14 -4.10 -61.57
N ASP A 918 21.23 -5.28 -60.96
CA ASP A 918 21.26 -6.55 -61.66
C ASP A 918 19.91 -6.95 -62.30
N SER A 919 18.81 -6.52 -61.70
CA SER A 919 17.47 -6.75 -62.33
C SER A 919 17.17 -5.84 -63.52
N ALA A 920 17.93 -4.74 -63.72
CA ALA A 920 17.80 -3.81 -64.85
C ALA A 920 18.66 -4.20 -66.03
N THR A 921 19.67 -5.10 -65.90
CA THR A 921 20.49 -5.64 -66.98
C THR A 921 20.01 -7.07 -67.33
N GLY A 922 18.83 -7.17 -67.94
CA GLY A 922 18.32 -8.41 -68.47
C GLY A 922 19.27 -9.02 -69.50
N ARG A 923 20.06 -10.01 -69.12
CA ARG A 923 20.64 -11.00 -70.04
C ARG A 923 19.95 -12.34 -69.86
N SER A 924 19.12 -12.66 -70.80
CA SER A 924 18.61 -14.00 -71.08
C SER A 924 19.81 -14.97 -71.28
N VAL A 925 19.90 -15.94 -70.39
CA VAL A 925 20.70 -17.15 -70.68
C VAL A 925 19.68 -18.28 -70.84
N THR A 926 19.40 -18.54 -72.09
CA THR A 926 18.80 -19.77 -72.52
C THR A 926 19.78 -20.92 -72.46
N GLY A 927 19.35 -22.02 -71.81
CA GLY A 927 19.71 -23.36 -72.31
C GLY A 927 20.75 -24.16 -71.55
N ARG A 928 20.34 -25.21 -70.92
CA ARG A 928 20.66 -26.65 -71.07
C ARG A 928 20.76 -27.39 -69.74
N SER A 929 19.79 -28.27 -69.66
CA SER A 929 19.78 -29.64 -69.19
C SER A 929 21.02 -30.22 -68.49
N ALA A 930 20.85 -30.71 -67.32
CA ALA A 930 20.91 -32.14 -66.88
C ALA A 930 20.43 -32.26 -65.42
#